data_f400c410283a410a09667efe3b5e2fd1
#
_entry.id   f400c410283a410a09667efe3b5e2fd1
#
_cell.length_a   1.000
_cell.length_b   1.000
_cell.length_c   1.000
_cell.angle_alpha   90.00
_cell.angle_beta   90.00
_cell.angle_gamma   90.00
#
_symmetry.space_group_name_H-M   'P 1'
#
loop_
_entity.id
_entity.type
_entity.pdbx_description
1 polymer ?
#
loop_
_entity_poly.entity_id
_entity_poly.type
_entity_poly.pdbx_seq_one_letter_code
_entity_poly.pdbx_strand_id
1 'polypeptide(L)'
;MRFFICILLLGIAQLRAQPTIANTQTLKVYRLAIHVPYNTYSSWVFDKDTQKVKQFWQQTEHFLNQMYERDLGVRFELVSDERLIITDPAKETFTRAHNASYIIGLTTQVINELIGSDAYDVGICVTYFTNKRKSLVLRGLSHIGGVYHNEHKGAAVAVPTKEVIAHEIGHLFGGRHTFSGTNFDYASEKTEYDKGQSVMSSGSPRDFFSLSSIALIRKYLAEQGGHRAKDIALGTAPPRIDKTKIKPQYTLPKDTYFAFAIPATDPDSRQLHYRAEQHDVRLGEEASVAQYTIPQPTTSPLVAFKRQYSQQTGKEVANSWLGQQQTGNFTFWLAVSDTPSDGTSDYITQYDLAETQVLLKEGIPFKITTATANKSYKGGSKLSLTWSVDRELFKDTKVRILLSQDHGQTYPYLLVDAVDNTGSYELTLPNIPIRKQPYGSSGLEVGAGVIKVEVIDHIAFAVTDENPQAGGGFILEKEENLPLAFVPPLPQDKTIEEGQSLPAQATLSAVGPCSIPTVTPSVTEERKEGKLTKITYQWLATDSCGNKVTHTQVITIHLKKPEPAPEPKPAPKPEPTPEPTPEPKPAPQPEPAPVPTPEPKPAPKPEPTPVPTPEPKPDPKPEPAPAPTPEPAPAPTPEPKPTPQPEPAPVPTPEPKPAPTSIPTLEAKEIVIYNGVSVENGGENYFKVENTDPNTPIKVFIFNEMGLIVYENAYYQQNGAAFRGYTNVKGVVASGKRLPSGTYFYILSYIHNGKQETKKGYLYLK
;
A
#
# COMPACT_ATOMS: atom_id res chain seq x y z
N MET A 1 66.76 -10.31 1.79
CA MET A 1 66.06 -9.13 1.21
C MET A 1 64.67 -9.61 0.79
N ARG A 2 63.65 -9.48 1.66
CA ARG A 2 62.28 -9.93 1.37
C ARG A 2 61.46 -8.67 1.05
N PHE A 3 60.98 -8.55 -0.17
CA PHE A 3 60.07 -7.51 -0.61
C PHE A 3 58.65 -7.84 -0.11
N PHE A 4 58.11 -6.99 0.77
CA PHE A 4 56.69 -6.95 1.13
C PHE A 4 55.98 -6.11 0.05
N ILE A 5 55.15 -6.77 -0.78
CA ILE A 5 54.19 -6.09 -1.66
C ILE A 5 52.94 -5.87 -0.86
N CYS A 6 52.68 -4.62 -0.44
CA CYS A 6 51.36 -4.18 0.04
C CYS A 6 50.41 -4.06 -1.13
N ILE A 7 49.52 -5.04 -1.30
CA ILE A 7 48.39 -4.92 -2.23
C ILE A 7 47.35 -4.05 -1.53
N LEU A 8 47.24 -2.80 -1.99
CA LEU A 8 46.15 -1.88 -1.65
C LEU A 8 44.89 -2.37 -2.38
N LEU A 9 44.00 -3.09 -1.68
CA LEU A 9 42.66 -3.40 -2.17
C LEU A 9 41.83 -2.10 -2.14
N LEU A 10 41.89 -1.34 -3.21
CA LEU A 10 40.88 -0.33 -3.52
C LEU A 10 39.60 -1.09 -3.85
N GLY A 11 38.67 -1.14 -2.90
CA GLY A 11 37.29 -1.52 -3.13
C GLY A 11 36.67 -0.54 -4.13
N ILE A 12 36.63 -0.90 -5.39
CA ILE A 12 35.80 -0.24 -6.40
C ILE A 12 34.37 -0.56 -5.99
N ALA A 13 33.74 0.35 -5.27
CA ALA A 13 32.28 0.38 -5.16
C ALA A 13 31.76 0.52 -6.60
N GLN A 14 31.30 -0.58 -7.20
CA GLN A 14 30.53 -0.48 -8.43
C GLN A 14 29.32 0.38 -8.10
N LEU A 15 29.30 1.61 -8.61
CA LEU A 15 28.08 2.41 -8.67
C LEU A 15 27.07 1.59 -9.49
N ARG A 16 26.25 0.81 -8.83
CA ARG A 16 25.07 0.21 -9.45
C ARG A 16 24.19 1.38 -9.90
N ALA A 17 23.86 1.43 -11.17
CA ALA A 17 22.89 2.41 -11.66
C ALA A 17 21.62 2.25 -10.83
N GLN A 18 21.10 3.37 -10.31
CA GLN A 18 19.83 3.37 -9.55
C GLN A 18 18.73 2.81 -10.45
N PRO A 19 17.83 1.96 -9.93
CA PRO A 19 16.71 1.47 -10.71
C PRO A 19 15.83 2.63 -11.15
N THR A 20 15.25 2.53 -12.34
CA THR A 20 14.35 3.53 -12.89
C THR A 20 13.12 2.88 -13.48
N ILE A 21 11.97 3.53 -13.34
CA ILE A 21 10.77 3.23 -14.12
C ILE A 21 10.77 4.18 -15.32
N ALA A 22 10.63 3.63 -16.53
CA ALA A 22 10.57 4.45 -17.73
C ALA A 22 9.33 5.36 -17.68
N ASN A 23 9.56 6.67 -17.66
CA ASN A 23 8.51 7.67 -17.78
C ASN A 23 8.17 7.89 -19.26
N THR A 24 6.92 8.22 -19.55
CA THR A 24 6.42 8.45 -20.91
C THR A 24 5.68 9.78 -20.97
N GLN A 25 5.73 10.44 -22.12
CA GLN A 25 4.98 11.66 -22.40
C GLN A 25 3.73 11.39 -23.23
N THR A 26 3.45 10.12 -23.54
CA THR A 26 2.32 9.73 -24.39
C THR A 26 1.51 8.63 -23.75
N LEU A 27 0.19 8.80 -23.71
CA LEU A 27 -0.77 7.74 -23.45
C LEU A 27 -0.89 6.88 -24.72
N LYS A 28 -0.66 5.58 -24.56
CA LYS A 28 -0.74 4.63 -25.66
C LYS A 28 -2.11 3.98 -25.72
N VAL A 29 -2.87 4.28 -26.77
CA VAL A 29 -4.24 3.79 -26.96
C VAL A 29 -4.23 2.61 -27.93
N TYR A 30 -4.71 1.45 -27.46
CA TYR A 30 -4.78 0.20 -28.21
C TYR A 30 -6.22 -0.22 -28.42
N ARG A 31 -6.56 -0.65 -29.65
CA ARG A 31 -7.86 -1.25 -29.96
C ARG A 31 -7.90 -2.69 -29.46
N LEU A 32 -8.83 -2.98 -28.52
CA LEU A 32 -8.96 -4.29 -27.87
C LEU A 32 -10.09 -5.11 -28.52
N ALA A 33 -9.77 -6.28 -29.07
CA ALA A 33 -10.72 -7.26 -29.58
C ALA A 33 -10.89 -8.42 -28.59
N ILE A 34 -12.11 -8.63 -28.10
CA ILE A 34 -12.47 -9.73 -27.21
C ILE A 34 -13.32 -10.73 -27.97
N HIS A 35 -12.75 -11.86 -28.35
CA HIS A 35 -13.44 -12.92 -29.07
C HIS A 35 -14.18 -13.86 -28.10
N VAL A 36 -15.45 -14.14 -28.38
CA VAL A 36 -16.32 -15.03 -27.60
C VAL A 36 -16.83 -16.18 -28.49
N PRO A 37 -16.27 -17.40 -28.37
CA PRO A 37 -16.72 -18.59 -29.07
C PRO A 37 -18.14 -19.01 -28.67
N TYR A 38 -18.81 -19.78 -29.52
CA TYR A 38 -20.18 -20.22 -29.28
C TYR A 38 -20.37 -20.97 -27.96
N ASN A 39 -19.43 -21.82 -27.57
CA ASN A 39 -19.51 -22.57 -26.32
C ASN A 39 -19.58 -21.66 -25.08
N THR A 40 -18.95 -20.47 -25.13
CA THR A 40 -19.01 -19.48 -24.07
C THR A 40 -20.22 -18.57 -24.20
N TYR A 41 -20.57 -18.15 -25.43
CA TYR A 41 -21.81 -17.43 -25.74
C TYR A 41 -23.06 -18.19 -25.29
N SER A 42 -23.09 -19.52 -25.52
CA SER A 42 -24.21 -20.39 -25.13
C SER A 42 -24.16 -20.86 -23.67
N SER A 43 -23.10 -20.49 -22.92
CA SER A 43 -22.95 -20.87 -21.52
C SER A 43 -23.87 -20.07 -20.59
N TRP A 44 -23.95 -20.48 -19.34
CA TRP A 44 -24.74 -19.79 -18.33
C TRP A 44 -24.26 -18.33 -18.06
N VAL A 45 -23.05 -17.96 -18.47
CA VAL A 45 -22.52 -16.60 -18.34
C VAL A 45 -23.27 -15.63 -19.25
N PHE A 46 -23.44 -16.00 -20.51
CA PHE A 46 -24.06 -15.12 -21.50
C PHE A 46 -25.47 -15.58 -21.95
N ASP A 47 -25.79 -16.85 -21.72
CA ASP A 47 -27.14 -17.43 -21.98
C ASP A 47 -27.68 -17.11 -23.39
N LYS A 48 -26.81 -17.15 -24.41
CA LYS A 48 -27.09 -16.77 -25.81
C LYS A 48 -27.60 -15.32 -25.95
N ASP A 49 -27.19 -14.43 -25.07
CA ASP A 49 -27.59 -13.03 -25.09
C ASP A 49 -26.39 -12.15 -25.50
N THR A 50 -26.43 -11.60 -26.67
CA THR A 50 -25.42 -10.70 -27.23
C THR A 50 -25.28 -9.42 -26.41
N GLN A 51 -26.35 -8.94 -25.76
CA GLN A 51 -26.27 -7.75 -24.90
C GLN A 51 -25.49 -8.02 -23.63
N LYS A 52 -25.60 -9.23 -23.05
CA LYS A 52 -24.74 -9.62 -21.90
C LYS A 52 -23.28 -9.67 -22.29
N VAL A 53 -22.93 -10.13 -23.49
CA VAL A 53 -21.55 -10.11 -24.00
C VAL A 53 -21.06 -8.67 -24.14
N LYS A 54 -21.84 -7.78 -24.73
CA LYS A 54 -21.48 -6.36 -24.90
C LYS A 54 -21.30 -5.65 -23.53
N GLN A 55 -22.18 -5.91 -22.58
CA GLN A 55 -22.03 -5.39 -21.20
C GLN A 55 -20.76 -5.91 -20.53
N PHE A 56 -20.46 -7.20 -20.68
CA PHE A 56 -19.23 -7.79 -20.17
C PHE A 56 -17.98 -7.14 -20.82
N TRP A 57 -17.99 -6.90 -22.11
CA TRP A 57 -16.93 -6.20 -22.84
C TRP A 57 -16.69 -4.79 -22.28
N GLN A 58 -17.75 -4.00 -22.13
CA GLN A 58 -17.67 -2.64 -21.57
C GLN A 58 -17.16 -2.62 -20.13
N GLN A 59 -17.63 -3.56 -19.28
CA GLN A 59 -17.15 -3.70 -17.91
C GLN A 59 -15.68 -4.13 -17.85
N THR A 60 -15.25 -4.96 -18.79
CA THR A 60 -13.86 -5.41 -18.90
C THR A 60 -12.96 -4.26 -19.35
N GLU A 61 -13.33 -3.53 -20.39
CA GLU A 61 -12.62 -2.35 -20.87
C GLU A 61 -12.44 -1.31 -19.73
N HIS A 62 -13.54 -0.97 -19.05
CA HIS A 62 -13.50 -0.04 -17.92
C HIS A 62 -12.56 -0.52 -16.81
N PHE A 63 -12.66 -1.80 -16.42
CA PHE A 63 -11.79 -2.39 -15.40
C PHE A 63 -10.30 -2.38 -15.80
N LEU A 64 -10.00 -2.69 -17.05
CA LEU A 64 -8.65 -2.63 -17.59
C LEU A 64 -8.10 -1.19 -17.55
N ASN A 65 -8.88 -0.23 -18.04
CA ASN A 65 -8.45 1.15 -18.14
C ASN A 65 -8.15 1.78 -16.78
N GLN A 66 -8.92 1.45 -15.73
CA GLN A 66 -8.64 1.92 -14.37
C GLN A 66 -7.21 1.61 -13.89
N MET A 67 -6.64 0.46 -14.24
CA MET A 67 -5.31 0.07 -13.77
C MET A 67 -4.22 0.24 -14.82
N TYR A 68 -4.50 -0.07 -16.09
CA TYR A 68 -3.49 0.02 -17.16
C TYR A 68 -3.13 1.48 -17.47
N GLU A 69 -4.13 2.36 -17.46
CA GLU A 69 -3.90 3.79 -17.66
C GLU A 69 -3.12 4.39 -16.49
N ARG A 70 -3.57 4.11 -15.25
CA ARG A 70 -2.92 4.57 -14.05
C ARG A 70 -1.48 4.08 -13.93
N ASP A 71 -1.23 2.77 -14.09
CA ASP A 71 0.06 2.16 -13.77
C ASP A 71 1.01 2.14 -14.97
N LEU A 72 0.50 1.99 -16.19
CA LEU A 72 1.30 1.74 -17.38
C LEU A 72 1.27 2.86 -18.42
N GLY A 73 0.28 3.75 -18.38
CA GLY A 73 0.04 4.73 -19.44
C GLY A 73 -0.54 4.07 -20.70
N VAL A 74 -1.35 3.03 -20.54
CA VAL A 74 -1.99 2.27 -21.61
C VAL A 74 -3.51 2.34 -21.44
N ARG A 75 -4.21 2.76 -22.50
CA ARG A 75 -5.67 2.77 -22.59
C ARG A 75 -6.12 1.80 -23.66
N PHE A 76 -7.26 1.14 -23.43
CA PHE A 76 -7.92 0.31 -24.41
C PHE A 76 -9.17 1.01 -24.93
N GLU A 77 -9.39 0.92 -26.26
CA GLU A 77 -10.62 1.24 -26.94
C GLU A 77 -11.23 -0.07 -27.45
N LEU A 78 -12.44 -0.38 -26.99
CA LEU A 78 -13.11 -1.64 -27.31
C LEU A 78 -13.49 -1.73 -28.79
N VAL A 79 -13.12 -2.81 -29.47
CA VAL A 79 -13.62 -3.15 -30.81
C VAL A 79 -14.99 -3.79 -30.66
N SER A 80 -16.04 -2.99 -30.86
CA SER A 80 -17.44 -3.39 -30.70
C SER A 80 -18.02 -4.10 -31.95
N ASP A 81 -17.26 -5.02 -32.56
CA ASP A 81 -17.65 -5.76 -33.75
C ASP A 81 -18.34 -7.09 -33.39
N GLU A 82 -19.62 -7.23 -33.72
CA GLU A 82 -20.40 -8.43 -33.36
C GLU A 82 -19.89 -9.72 -34.02
N ARG A 83 -19.10 -9.65 -35.09
CA ARG A 83 -18.43 -10.83 -35.68
C ARG A 83 -17.51 -11.55 -34.71
N LEU A 84 -17.06 -10.87 -33.69
CA LEU A 84 -16.26 -11.46 -32.59
C LEU A 84 -17.07 -12.37 -31.65
N ILE A 85 -18.43 -12.35 -31.77
CA ILE A 85 -19.33 -13.20 -30.98
C ILE A 85 -19.87 -14.31 -31.89
N ILE A 86 -19.47 -15.54 -31.63
CA ILE A 86 -19.99 -16.68 -32.42
C ILE A 86 -21.34 -17.09 -31.86
N THR A 87 -22.42 -16.76 -32.63
CA THR A 87 -23.81 -17.08 -32.28
C THR A 87 -24.33 -18.35 -32.94
N ASP A 88 -23.69 -18.80 -34.03
CA ASP A 88 -24.00 -20.01 -34.77
C ASP A 88 -23.12 -21.16 -34.31
N PRO A 89 -23.69 -22.27 -33.77
CA PRO A 89 -22.92 -23.44 -33.35
C PRO A 89 -22.10 -24.10 -34.45
N ALA A 90 -22.53 -23.97 -35.73
CA ALA A 90 -21.77 -24.49 -36.85
C ALA A 90 -20.46 -23.75 -37.13
N LYS A 91 -20.34 -22.54 -36.60
CA LYS A 91 -19.13 -21.68 -36.68
C LYS A 91 -18.29 -21.69 -35.42
N GLU A 92 -18.48 -22.68 -34.53
CA GLU A 92 -17.69 -22.79 -33.32
C GLU A 92 -16.18 -22.77 -33.61
N THR A 93 -15.46 -21.83 -32.98
CA THR A 93 -14.02 -21.65 -33.16
C THR A 93 -13.22 -22.51 -32.21
N PHE A 94 -13.62 -22.56 -30.94
CA PHE A 94 -12.89 -23.28 -29.87
C PHE A 94 -13.86 -24.02 -28.96
N THR A 95 -13.80 -25.36 -28.97
CA THR A 95 -14.57 -26.18 -28.04
C THR A 95 -13.90 -26.29 -26.68
N ARG A 96 -14.67 -26.65 -25.63
CA ARG A 96 -14.10 -26.94 -24.30
C ARG A 96 -13.09 -28.08 -24.28
N ALA A 97 -13.04 -28.90 -25.31
CA ALA A 97 -12.04 -29.97 -25.45
C ALA A 97 -10.65 -29.44 -25.81
N HIS A 98 -10.55 -28.25 -26.37
CA HIS A 98 -9.28 -27.64 -26.72
C HIS A 98 -8.55 -27.18 -25.44
N ASN A 99 -7.24 -27.39 -25.42
CA ASN A 99 -6.39 -26.87 -24.34
C ASN A 99 -5.96 -25.41 -24.62
N ALA A 100 -5.53 -24.70 -23.58
CA ALA A 100 -5.14 -23.29 -23.68
C ALA A 100 -4.04 -23.04 -24.71
N SER A 101 -3.03 -23.91 -24.81
CA SER A 101 -1.92 -23.75 -25.78
C SER A 101 -2.39 -23.86 -27.23
N TYR A 102 -3.39 -24.72 -27.53
CA TYR A 102 -4.00 -24.79 -28.85
C TYR A 102 -4.77 -23.50 -29.17
N ILE A 103 -5.55 -22.99 -28.20
CA ILE A 103 -6.35 -21.80 -28.40
C ILE A 103 -5.47 -20.58 -28.65
N ILE A 104 -4.45 -20.32 -27.83
CA ILE A 104 -3.56 -19.15 -28.03
C ILE A 104 -2.80 -19.21 -29.36
N GLY A 105 -2.46 -20.41 -29.82
CA GLY A 105 -1.80 -20.59 -31.12
C GLY A 105 -2.63 -20.17 -32.32
N LEU A 106 -3.95 -20.12 -32.20
CA LEU A 106 -4.87 -19.81 -33.30
C LEU A 106 -5.67 -18.51 -33.07
N THR A 107 -5.72 -17.97 -31.86
CA THR A 107 -6.60 -16.83 -31.54
C THR A 107 -6.32 -15.61 -32.42
N THR A 108 -5.06 -15.28 -32.69
CA THR A 108 -4.73 -14.16 -33.58
C THR A 108 -5.25 -14.40 -34.99
N GLN A 109 -5.08 -15.61 -35.54
CA GLN A 109 -5.60 -15.97 -36.88
C GLN A 109 -7.15 -15.86 -36.91
N VAL A 110 -7.82 -16.44 -35.92
CA VAL A 110 -9.28 -16.42 -35.82
C VAL A 110 -9.82 -14.98 -35.77
N ILE A 111 -9.24 -14.11 -34.95
CA ILE A 111 -9.67 -12.71 -34.89
C ILE A 111 -9.42 -12.00 -36.23
N ASN A 112 -8.26 -12.27 -36.89
CA ASN A 112 -7.93 -11.72 -38.19
C ASN A 112 -8.93 -12.16 -39.27
N GLU A 113 -9.36 -13.42 -39.24
CA GLU A 113 -10.38 -13.95 -40.19
C GLU A 113 -11.77 -13.33 -39.96
N LEU A 114 -12.12 -13.04 -38.70
CA LEU A 114 -13.39 -12.47 -38.33
C LEU A 114 -13.52 -10.99 -38.69
N ILE A 115 -12.51 -10.18 -38.36
CA ILE A 115 -12.63 -8.72 -38.44
C ILE A 115 -11.53 -8.04 -39.26
N GLY A 116 -10.47 -8.75 -39.62
CA GLY A 116 -9.29 -8.22 -40.32
C GLY A 116 -8.15 -7.86 -39.38
N SER A 117 -6.92 -8.07 -39.85
CA SER A 117 -5.69 -7.82 -39.05
C SER A 117 -5.55 -6.35 -38.59
N ASP A 118 -6.01 -5.40 -39.39
CA ASP A 118 -5.86 -3.98 -39.13
C ASP A 118 -6.96 -3.38 -38.24
N ALA A 119 -7.97 -4.20 -37.87
CA ALA A 119 -9.10 -3.74 -37.08
C ALA A 119 -8.81 -3.66 -35.57
N TYR A 120 -7.72 -4.27 -35.09
CA TYR A 120 -7.38 -4.34 -33.67
C TYR A 120 -5.86 -4.38 -33.45
N ASP A 121 -5.45 -4.06 -32.23
CA ASP A 121 -4.04 -4.02 -31.80
C ASP A 121 -3.74 -5.07 -30.74
N VAL A 122 -4.71 -5.38 -29.88
CA VAL A 122 -4.63 -6.40 -28.82
C VAL A 122 -5.86 -7.29 -28.91
N GLY A 123 -5.68 -8.60 -28.88
CA GLY A 123 -6.78 -9.57 -28.94
C GLY A 123 -6.71 -10.59 -27.80
N ILE A 124 -7.88 -11.12 -27.43
CA ILE A 124 -7.99 -12.21 -26.45
C ILE A 124 -9.21 -13.05 -26.76
N CYS A 125 -9.09 -14.37 -26.59
CA CYS A 125 -10.23 -15.29 -26.61
C CYS A 125 -10.76 -15.49 -25.18
N VAL A 126 -12.04 -15.24 -24.97
CA VAL A 126 -12.70 -15.48 -23.67
C VAL A 126 -13.53 -16.75 -23.76
N THR A 127 -13.00 -17.84 -23.18
CA THR A 127 -13.64 -19.15 -23.27
C THR A 127 -13.23 -20.09 -22.14
N TYR A 128 -14.00 -21.17 -21.97
CA TYR A 128 -13.64 -22.29 -21.12
C TYR A 128 -12.81 -23.29 -21.92
N PHE A 129 -11.78 -23.88 -21.32
CA PHE A 129 -10.89 -24.83 -21.97
C PHE A 129 -10.49 -25.97 -21.03
N THR A 130 -9.98 -27.08 -21.59
CA THR A 130 -9.46 -28.18 -20.77
C THR A 130 -8.09 -27.87 -20.23
N ASN A 131 -7.91 -28.22 -18.98
CA ASN A 131 -6.62 -28.15 -18.32
C ASN A 131 -6.06 -29.55 -18.10
N LYS A 132 -5.05 -29.93 -18.90
CA LYS A 132 -4.37 -31.24 -18.77
C LYS A 132 -3.06 -31.18 -17.98
N ARG A 133 -2.67 -30.03 -17.42
CA ARG A 133 -1.47 -29.95 -16.59
C ARG A 133 -1.83 -30.32 -15.13
N LYS A 134 -1.22 -31.43 -14.68
CA LYS A 134 -1.28 -32.01 -13.33
C LYS A 134 -1.64 -30.97 -12.24
N SER A 135 -2.79 -31.11 -11.60
CA SER A 135 -3.24 -30.44 -10.37
C SER A 135 -3.38 -28.89 -10.37
N LEU A 136 -2.97 -28.16 -11.39
CA LEU A 136 -3.17 -26.70 -11.48
C LEU A 136 -4.44 -26.40 -12.31
N VAL A 137 -5.37 -25.66 -11.71
CA VAL A 137 -6.51 -25.10 -12.45
C VAL A 137 -6.03 -23.86 -13.20
N LEU A 138 -5.61 -24.05 -14.45
CA LEU A 138 -5.24 -22.94 -15.32
C LEU A 138 -6.51 -22.16 -15.68
N ARG A 139 -6.53 -20.85 -15.47
CA ARG A 139 -7.67 -19.97 -15.78
C ARG A 139 -7.44 -19.11 -17.01
N GLY A 140 -6.20 -18.96 -17.43
CA GLY A 140 -5.78 -18.24 -18.62
C GLY A 140 -4.41 -18.70 -19.10
N LEU A 141 -4.02 -18.25 -20.27
CA LEU A 141 -2.69 -18.42 -20.85
C LEU A 141 -2.46 -17.35 -21.91
N SER A 142 -1.24 -16.84 -22.01
CA SER A 142 -0.90 -15.80 -22.96
C SER A 142 0.54 -15.93 -23.47
N HIS A 143 0.82 -15.31 -24.60
CA HIS A 143 2.16 -15.16 -25.14
C HIS A 143 2.81 -13.91 -24.54
N ILE A 144 3.95 -14.05 -23.87
CA ILE A 144 4.68 -12.91 -23.26
C ILE A 144 5.22 -12.00 -24.37
N GLY A 145 4.86 -10.71 -24.32
CA GLY A 145 5.25 -9.71 -25.33
C GLY A 145 4.51 -9.84 -26.67
N GLY A 146 3.40 -10.58 -26.71
CA GLY A 146 2.66 -10.85 -27.96
C GLY A 146 2.18 -9.60 -28.69
N VAL A 147 1.86 -8.52 -27.97
CA VAL A 147 1.37 -7.25 -28.55
C VAL A 147 2.38 -6.62 -29.52
N TYR A 148 3.66 -6.90 -29.39
CA TYR A 148 4.72 -6.36 -30.24
C TYR A 148 4.92 -7.14 -31.55
N HIS A 149 4.20 -8.25 -31.74
CA HIS A 149 4.30 -9.12 -32.90
C HIS A 149 2.95 -9.32 -33.58
N ASN A 150 2.88 -9.10 -34.91
CA ASN A 150 1.66 -9.27 -35.69
C ASN A 150 0.98 -10.62 -35.51
N GLU A 151 1.81 -11.66 -35.38
CA GLU A 151 1.35 -13.04 -35.30
C GLU A 151 0.83 -13.42 -33.91
N HIS A 152 1.17 -12.64 -32.88
CA HIS A 152 0.89 -12.97 -31.48
C HIS A 152 0.07 -11.91 -30.74
N LYS A 153 -0.34 -10.81 -31.40
CA LYS A 153 -1.08 -9.72 -30.75
C LYS A 153 -2.43 -10.12 -30.15
N GLY A 154 -2.98 -11.26 -30.57
CA GLY A 154 -4.19 -11.87 -30.02
C GLY A 154 -3.92 -13.22 -29.32
N ALA A 155 -2.68 -13.60 -29.10
CA ALA A 155 -2.32 -14.90 -28.55
C ALA A 155 -2.54 -14.96 -27.03
N ALA A 156 -3.80 -14.78 -26.61
CA ALA A 156 -4.24 -14.87 -25.21
C ALA A 156 -5.59 -15.59 -25.12
N VAL A 157 -5.79 -16.33 -24.03
CA VAL A 157 -7.05 -16.94 -23.65
C VAL A 157 -7.30 -16.77 -22.15
N ALA A 158 -8.53 -16.45 -21.77
CA ALA A 158 -8.94 -16.36 -20.38
C ALA A 158 -10.35 -16.95 -20.17
N VAL A 159 -10.62 -17.45 -18.96
CA VAL A 159 -12.02 -17.65 -18.56
C VAL A 159 -12.73 -16.29 -18.45
N PRO A 160 -14.09 -16.23 -18.55
CA PRO A 160 -14.82 -14.97 -18.54
C PRO A 160 -14.81 -14.28 -17.17
N THR A 161 -13.64 -13.80 -16.77
CA THR A 161 -13.36 -13.12 -15.51
C THR A 161 -12.39 -11.97 -15.78
N LYS A 162 -12.79 -10.75 -15.49
CA LYS A 162 -12.04 -9.54 -15.85
C LYS A 162 -10.62 -9.48 -15.24
N GLU A 163 -10.44 -9.99 -14.02
CA GLU A 163 -9.13 -10.07 -13.35
C GLU A 163 -8.18 -11.04 -14.07
N VAL A 164 -8.69 -12.13 -14.62
CA VAL A 164 -7.89 -13.07 -15.43
C VAL A 164 -7.57 -12.46 -16.78
N ILE A 165 -8.53 -11.79 -17.41
CA ILE A 165 -8.31 -11.08 -18.68
C ILE A 165 -7.21 -10.01 -18.49
N ALA A 166 -7.26 -9.24 -17.38
CA ALA A 166 -6.23 -8.25 -17.07
C ALA A 166 -4.84 -8.88 -16.93
N HIS A 167 -4.77 -10.03 -16.28
CA HIS A 167 -3.53 -10.79 -16.10
C HIS A 167 -2.97 -11.26 -17.45
N GLU A 168 -3.80 -11.89 -18.28
CA GLU A 168 -3.35 -12.41 -19.59
C GLU A 168 -2.96 -11.29 -20.57
N ILE A 169 -3.67 -10.17 -20.55
CA ILE A 169 -3.25 -8.98 -21.30
C ILE A 169 -1.93 -8.43 -20.77
N GLY A 170 -1.69 -8.46 -19.45
CA GLY A 170 -0.41 -8.10 -18.85
C GLY A 170 0.77 -8.89 -19.44
N HIS A 171 0.59 -10.18 -19.68
CA HIS A 171 1.59 -11.00 -20.38
C HIS A 171 1.80 -10.56 -21.83
N LEU A 172 0.72 -10.22 -22.56
CA LEU A 172 0.87 -9.69 -23.93
C LEU A 172 1.73 -8.43 -23.98
N PHE A 173 1.72 -7.61 -22.93
CA PHE A 173 2.59 -6.43 -22.79
C PHE A 173 3.99 -6.74 -22.20
N GLY A 174 4.35 -8.00 -22.00
CA GLY A 174 5.66 -8.42 -21.53
C GLY A 174 5.77 -8.65 -20.03
N GLY A 175 4.67 -8.48 -19.28
CA GLY A 175 4.61 -8.76 -17.84
C GLY A 175 4.91 -10.22 -17.52
N ARG A 176 5.68 -10.45 -16.46
CA ARG A 176 5.97 -11.78 -15.93
C ARG A 176 5.21 -12.01 -14.63
N HIS A 177 5.03 -13.27 -14.25
CA HIS A 177 4.49 -13.58 -12.94
C HIS A 177 5.38 -13.01 -11.81
N THR A 178 4.76 -12.56 -10.73
CA THR A 178 5.45 -11.98 -9.58
C THR A 178 5.40 -12.85 -8.33
N PHE A 179 4.49 -13.82 -8.26
CA PHE A 179 4.28 -14.68 -7.10
C PHE A 179 5.37 -15.74 -6.92
N SER A 180 5.60 -16.13 -5.67
CA SER A 180 6.66 -17.06 -5.27
C SER A 180 6.18 -18.49 -4.97
N GLY A 181 4.87 -18.73 -4.91
CA GLY A 181 4.27 -19.96 -4.38
C GLY A 181 4.38 -21.23 -5.21
N THR A 182 4.99 -21.19 -6.41
CA THR A 182 5.19 -22.38 -7.26
C THR A 182 6.61 -22.46 -7.79
N ASN A 183 7.26 -23.63 -7.61
CA ASN A 183 8.63 -23.85 -8.03
C ASN A 183 8.80 -24.09 -9.55
N PHE A 184 7.71 -24.13 -10.34
CA PHE A 184 7.74 -24.58 -11.74
C PHE A 184 7.47 -23.48 -12.75
N ASP A 185 7.43 -22.22 -12.33
CA ASP A 185 7.16 -21.12 -13.25
C ASP A 185 8.44 -20.38 -13.63
N TYR A 186 9.03 -20.78 -14.76
CA TYR A 186 10.24 -20.14 -15.32
C TYR A 186 10.02 -18.68 -15.73
N ALA A 187 8.76 -18.26 -15.90
CA ALA A 187 8.40 -16.89 -16.23
C ALA A 187 8.13 -16.01 -14.99
N SER A 188 8.27 -16.55 -13.78
CA SER A 188 8.06 -15.79 -12.54
C SER A 188 9.33 -15.06 -12.11
N GLU A 189 9.17 -13.80 -11.69
CA GLU A 189 10.22 -13.01 -11.03
C GLU A 189 10.27 -13.23 -9.51
N LYS A 190 9.23 -13.86 -8.95
CA LYS A 190 9.11 -14.26 -7.54
C LYS A 190 9.34 -13.12 -6.54
N THR A 191 8.96 -11.91 -6.91
CA THR A 191 9.12 -10.70 -6.07
C THR A 191 8.02 -10.53 -5.03
N GLU A 192 6.88 -11.24 -5.19
CA GLU A 192 5.78 -11.24 -4.23
C GLU A 192 5.73 -12.53 -3.42
N TYR A 193 5.48 -12.40 -2.12
CA TYR A 193 5.36 -13.55 -1.22
C TYR A 193 4.09 -14.37 -1.53
N ASP A 194 4.21 -15.71 -1.43
CA ASP A 194 3.15 -16.70 -1.66
C ASP A 194 2.43 -16.47 -3.01
N LYS A 195 1.14 -16.18 -2.97
CA LYS A 195 0.30 -15.95 -4.15
C LYS A 195 0.40 -14.52 -4.70
N GLY A 196 0.95 -13.60 -3.93
CA GLY A 196 0.97 -12.18 -4.26
C GLY A 196 -0.40 -11.51 -4.25
N GLN A 197 -0.47 -10.24 -4.64
CA GLN A 197 -1.70 -9.43 -4.68
C GLN A 197 -1.85 -8.60 -5.95
N SER A 198 -0.77 -8.38 -6.70
CA SER A 198 -0.80 -7.57 -7.92
C SER A 198 -1.47 -8.27 -9.11
N VAL A 199 -1.67 -7.54 -10.21
CA VAL A 199 -2.27 -8.08 -11.44
C VAL A 199 -1.51 -9.30 -11.94
N MET A 200 -0.16 -9.28 -11.93
CA MET A 200 0.65 -10.39 -12.42
C MET A 200 0.89 -11.49 -11.38
N SER A 201 0.17 -11.46 -10.27
CA SER A 201 0.17 -12.50 -9.24
C SER A 201 -0.96 -13.53 -9.42
N SER A 202 -1.00 -14.55 -8.55
CA SER A 202 -2.08 -15.53 -8.49
C SER A 202 -3.10 -15.30 -7.38
N GLY A 203 -2.86 -14.31 -6.50
CA GLY A 203 -3.73 -13.93 -5.38
C GLY A 203 -4.80 -12.91 -5.72
N SER A 204 -5.25 -12.15 -4.73
CA SER A 204 -6.26 -11.06 -4.84
C SER A 204 -5.79 -9.88 -3.99
N PRO A 205 -6.18 -8.64 -4.31
CA PRO A 205 -7.29 -8.20 -5.16
C PRO A 205 -7.01 -8.10 -6.65
N ARG A 206 -5.76 -7.99 -7.14
CA ARG A 206 -5.37 -7.83 -8.55
C ARG A 206 -5.90 -6.56 -9.23
N ASP A 207 -5.89 -5.46 -8.52
CA ASP A 207 -6.36 -4.15 -8.98
C ASP A 207 -5.24 -3.11 -9.15
N PHE A 208 -3.98 -3.57 -9.07
CA PHE A 208 -2.77 -2.76 -9.32
C PHE A 208 -1.62 -3.64 -9.83
N PHE A 209 -0.69 -3.03 -10.59
CA PHE A 209 0.57 -3.68 -10.97
C PHE A 209 1.63 -3.45 -9.89
N SER A 210 2.46 -4.46 -9.59
CA SER A 210 3.66 -4.29 -8.76
C SER A 210 4.67 -3.37 -9.45
N LEU A 211 5.58 -2.76 -8.68
CA LEU A 211 6.67 -1.94 -9.24
C LEU A 211 7.55 -2.74 -10.20
N SER A 212 7.79 -4.03 -9.93
CA SER A 212 8.48 -4.95 -10.84
C SER A 212 7.78 -5.02 -12.19
N SER A 213 6.46 -5.27 -12.19
CA SER A 213 5.67 -5.37 -13.42
C SER A 213 5.60 -4.03 -14.16
N ILE A 214 5.42 -2.90 -13.44
CA ILE A 214 5.41 -1.56 -14.03
C ILE A 214 6.74 -1.26 -14.72
N ALA A 215 7.85 -1.51 -14.04
CA ALA A 215 9.19 -1.27 -14.60
C ALA A 215 9.43 -2.11 -15.86
N LEU A 216 9.08 -3.39 -15.81
CA LEU A 216 9.28 -4.32 -16.92
C LEU A 216 8.40 -3.96 -18.12
N ILE A 217 7.09 -3.77 -17.92
CA ILE A 217 6.15 -3.48 -19.01
C ILE A 217 6.46 -2.10 -19.63
N ARG A 218 6.70 -1.07 -18.83
CA ARG A 218 7.06 0.25 -19.36
C ARG A 218 8.38 0.24 -20.12
N LYS A 219 9.34 -0.58 -19.70
CA LYS A 219 10.58 -0.79 -20.45
C LYS A 219 10.28 -1.40 -21.81
N TYR A 220 9.45 -2.46 -21.89
CA TYR A 220 9.04 -3.04 -23.17
C TYR A 220 8.30 -2.03 -24.06
N LEU A 221 7.39 -1.24 -23.50
CA LEU A 221 6.67 -0.19 -24.24
C LEU A 221 7.62 0.86 -24.82
N ALA A 222 8.67 1.23 -24.10
CA ALA A 222 9.69 2.19 -24.54
C ALA A 222 10.61 1.59 -25.62
N GLU A 223 11.09 0.36 -25.41
CA GLU A 223 12.06 -0.29 -26.31
C GLU A 223 11.42 -0.82 -27.60
N GLN A 224 10.22 -1.38 -27.53
CA GLN A 224 9.52 -1.94 -28.69
C GLN A 224 8.66 -0.92 -29.43
N GLY A 225 8.60 0.31 -28.92
CA GLY A 225 8.03 1.48 -29.63
C GLY A 225 6.51 1.56 -29.66
N GLY A 226 5.76 0.59 -29.14
CA GLY A 226 4.29 0.63 -29.13
C GLY A 226 3.67 1.00 -30.49
N HIS A 227 4.28 0.62 -31.58
CA HIS A 227 4.05 1.09 -32.96
C HIS A 227 2.65 0.86 -33.52
N ARG A 228 1.82 0.13 -32.75
CA ARG A 228 0.40 -0.08 -33.10
C ARG A 228 -0.53 0.87 -32.36
N ALA A 229 -0.07 1.44 -31.25
CA ALA A 229 -0.89 2.33 -30.45
C ALA A 229 -1.05 3.69 -31.16
N LYS A 230 -2.21 4.29 -30.95
CA LYS A 230 -2.38 5.72 -31.17
C LYS A 230 -1.80 6.45 -29.96
N ASP A 231 -0.84 7.33 -30.20
CA ASP A 231 -0.21 8.13 -29.16
C ASP A 231 -1.00 9.43 -28.89
N ILE A 232 -1.32 9.68 -27.61
CA ILE A 232 -1.91 10.94 -27.15
C ILE A 232 -0.88 11.62 -26.24
N ALA A 233 -0.42 12.80 -26.61
CA ALA A 233 0.53 13.55 -25.80
C ALA A 233 -0.17 14.12 -24.54
N LEU A 234 0.19 13.63 -23.38
CA LEU A 234 -0.35 14.02 -22.07
C LEU A 234 0.76 14.19 -21.04
N GLY A 235 1.96 14.56 -21.49
CA GLY A 235 3.16 14.59 -20.66
C GLY A 235 3.09 15.59 -19.51
N THR A 236 3.69 15.19 -18.38
CA THR A 236 3.83 15.98 -17.16
C THR A 236 5.24 15.86 -16.61
N ALA A 237 5.61 16.72 -15.67
CA ALA A 237 6.87 16.56 -14.99
C ALA A 237 6.79 15.42 -13.96
N PRO A 238 7.79 14.52 -13.89
CA PRO A 238 7.77 13.46 -12.89
C PRO A 238 7.96 14.00 -11.47
N PRO A 239 7.33 13.36 -10.46
CA PRO A 239 7.61 13.62 -9.06
C PRO A 239 9.08 13.32 -8.73
N ARG A 240 9.58 13.82 -7.61
CA ARG A 240 10.98 13.67 -7.19
C ARG A 240 11.10 13.24 -5.76
N ILE A 241 11.81 12.14 -5.51
CA ILE A 241 12.20 11.66 -4.20
C ILE A 241 13.49 12.36 -3.75
N ASP A 242 13.51 12.90 -2.54
CA ASP A 242 14.75 13.36 -1.90
C ASP A 242 15.56 12.15 -1.43
N LYS A 243 16.34 11.56 -2.34
CA LYS A 243 17.14 10.36 -2.11
C LYS A 243 18.23 10.55 -1.06
N THR A 244 18.57 11.79 -0.71
CA THR A 244 19.57 12.09 0.34
C THR A 244 19.07 11.74 1.73
N LYS A 245 17.76 11.65 1.92
CA LYS A 245 17.10 11.27 3.17
C LYS A 245 16.82 9.77 3.30
N ILE A 246 17.14 8.99 2.28
CA ILE A 246 16.99 7.53 2.29
C ILE A 246 18.37 6.92 2.51
N LYS A 247 18.55 6.18 3.60
CA LYS A 247 19.81 5.47 3.86
C LYS A 247 19.97 4.34 2.86
N PRO A 248 21.21 4.05 2.39
CA PRO A 248 21.46 2.93 1.48
C PRO A 248 21.13 1.57 2.12
N GLN A 249 21.22 1.46 3.44
CA GLN A 249 20.90 0.24 4.18
C GLN A 249 20.40 0.55 5.60
N TYR A 250 19.43 -0.23 6.05
CA TYR A 250 18.95 -0.29 7.44
C TYR A 250 19.21 -1.69 8.00
N THR A 251 19.56 -1.80 9.29
CA THR A 251 19.74 -3.09 9.95
C THR A 251 18.67 -3.27 11.01
N LEU A 252 17.94 -4.39 10.96
CA LEU A 252 16.85 -4.71 11.87
C LEU A 252 17.01 -6.11 12.45
N PRO A 253 16.63 -6.34 13.71
CA PRO A 253 16.36 -7.69 14.18
C PRO A 253 15.08 -8.22 13.50
N LYS A 254 15.02 -9.53 13.25
CA LYS A 254 13.82 -10.20 12.75
C LYS A 254 12.60 -9.85 13.59
N ASP A 255 11.42 -9.98 13.03
CA ASP A 255 10.14 -9.75 13.70
C ASP A 255 9.93 -8.33 14.25
N THR A 256 10.66 -7.36 13.71
CA THR A 256 10.51 -5.93 13.99
C THR A 256 9.68 -5.27 12.89
N TYR A 257 8.63 -4.53 13.24
CA TYR A 257 7.88 -3.71 12.30
C TYR A 257 8.74 -2.55 11.81
N PHE A 258 8.59 -2.20 10.54
CA PHE A 258 9.30 -1.07 9.97
C PHE A 258 8.45 -0.30 8.97
N ALA A 259 8.80 0.96 8.74
CA ALA A 259 8.15 1.82 7.76
C ALA A 259 9.16 2.70 7.04
N PHE A 260 9.01 2.81 5.72
CA PHE A 260 9.79 3.75 4.93
C PHE A 260 9.06 5.09 4.87
N ALA A 261 9.75 6.15 5.28
CA ALA A 261 9.36 7.51 4.96
C ALA A 261 9.94 7.86 3.58
N ILE A 262 9.09 8.21 2.62
CA ILE A 262 9.48 8.53 1.25
C ILE A 262 9.29 10.03 1.04
N PRO A 263 10.31 10.85 1.31
CA PRO A 263 10.22 12.31 1.15
C PRO A 263 10.21 12.64 -0.34
N ALA A 264 9.10 13.18 -0.84
CA ALA A 264 8.95 13.51 -2.24
C ALA A 264 8.19 14.82 -2.45
N THR A 265 8.39 15.41 -3.62
CA THR A 265 7.68 16.59 -4.11
C THR A 265 7.27 16.40 -5.55
N ASP A 266 6.21 17.06 -5.96
CA ASP A 266 5.76 17.09 -7.34
C ASP A 266 5.89 18.52 -7.90
N PRO A 267 6.56 18.72 -9.08
CA PRO A 267 6.70 20.04 -9.70
C PRO A 267 5.36 20.65 -10.12
N ASP A 268 4.38 19.82 -10.46
CA ASP A 268 3.06 20.23 -10.93
C ASP A 268 2.04 20.29 -9.77
N SER A 269 2.50 20.08 -8.52
CA SER A 269 1.69 20.10 -7.29
C SER A 269 0.53 19.10 -7.29
N ARG A 270 0.73 17.92 -7.90
CA ARG A 270 -0.26 16.85 -7.97
C ARG A 270 -0.29 16.01 -6.71
N GLN A 271 -1.38 15.28 -6.53
CA GLN A 271 -1.50 14.30 -5.45
C GLN A 271 -0.49 13.17 -5.67
N LEU A 272 0.35 12.94 -4.66
CA LEU A 272 1.33 11.87 -4.69
C LEU A 272 0.78 10.57 -4.09
N HIS A 273 1.17 9.46 -4.70
CA HIS A 273 0.96 8.12 -4.19
C HIS A 273 2.30 7.44 -3.97
N TYR A 274 2.43 6.76 -2.84
CA TYR A 274 3.66 6.16 -2.36
C TYR A 274 3.54 4.64 -2.33
N ARG A 275 4.63 3.98 -2.70
CA ARG A 275 4.76 2.52 -2.68
C ARG A 275 6.11 2.12 -2.10
N ALA A 276 6.16 0.99 -1.40
CA ALA A 276 7.40 0.32 -1.02
C ALA A 276 7.21 -1.17 -1.23
N GLU A 277 8.13 -1.82 -1.95
CA GLU A 277 8.01 -3.22 -2.32
C GLU A 277 9.36 -3.93 -2.21
N GLN A 278 9.38 -5.14 -1.68
CA GLN A 278 10.57 -5.99 -1.74
C GLN A 278 10.85 -6.35 -3.21
N HIS A 279 12.10 -6.19 -3.65
CA HIS A 279 12.49 -6.39 -5.04
C HIS A 279 13.75 -7.25 -5.16
N ASP A 280 13.67 -8.49 -4.69
CA ASP A 280 14.73 -9.50 -4.84
C ASP A 280 14.29 -10.50 -5.90
N VAL A 281 14.61 -10.20 -7.18
CA VAL A 281 14.22 -11.05 -8.31
C VAL A 281 14.92 -12.41 -8.25
N ARG A 282 14.12 -13.47 -8.40
CA ARG A 282 14.58 -14.85 -8.56
C ARG A 282 13.87 -15.47 -9.76
N LEU A 283 14.62 -16.11 -10.64
CA LEU A 283 14.10 -16.67 -11.89
C LEU A 283 14.25 -18.20 -11.93
N GLY A 284 13.41 -18.84 -12.74
CA GLY A 284 13.49 -20.27 -13.00
C GLY A 284 13.35 -21.12 -11.74
N GLU A 285 14.34 -21.98 -11.46
CA GLU A 285 14.35 -22.89 -10.31
C GLU A 285 14.88 -22.26 -9.02
N GLU A 286 15.37 -21.00 -9.06
CA GLU A 286 15.84 -20.31 -7.87
C GLU A 286 14.73 -20.19 -6.82
N ALA A 287 15.09 -20.47 -5.55
CA ALA A 287 14.16 -20.31 -4.44
C ALA A 287 13.84 -18.83 -4.24
N SER A 288 12.54 -18.51 -4.06
CA SER A 288 12.13 -17.16 -3.71
C SER A 288 12.67 -16.77 -2.34
N VAL A 289 13.06 -15.51 -2.22
CA VAL A 289 13.39 -14.84 -0.95
C VAL A 289 12.37 -13.76 -0.57
N ALA A 290 11.27 -13.65 -1.31
CA ALA A 290 10.19 -12.74 -0.99
C ALA A 290 9.56 -13.11 0.36
N GLN A 291 9.49 -12.14 1.27
CA GLN A 291 9.00 -12.33 2.64
C GLN A 291 7.80 -11.44 2.96
N TYR A 292 7.54 -10.44 2.14
CA TYR A 292 6.53 -9.44 2.42
C TYR A 292 5.45 -9.42 1.35
N THR A 293 4.22 -9.25 1.81
CA THR A 293 3.11 -8.88 0.94
C THR A 293 3.27 -7.42 0.54
N ILE A 294 2.99 -7.10 -0.72
CA ILE A 294 3.05 -5.72 -1.23
C ILE A 294 1.95 -4.88 -0.57
N PRO A 295 2.30 -3.77 0.12
CA PRO A 295 1.30 -2.83 0.61
C PRO A 295 0.57 -2.15 -0.55
N GLN A 296 -0.72 -1.86 -0.35
CA GLN A 296 -1.49 -1.06 -1.31
C GLN A 296 -0.86 0.34 -1.50
N PRO A 297 -0.91 0.91 -2.71
CA PRO A 297 -0.53 2.30 -2.93
C PRO A 297 -1.26 3.24 -1.97
N THR A 298 -0.54 4.19 -1.37
CA THR A 298 -1.08 5.09 -0.35
C THR A 298 -0.73 6.55 -0.61
N THR A 299 -1.59 7.47 -0.20
CA THR A 299 -1.29 8.91 -0.20
C THR A 299 -0.41 9.34 0.98
N SER A 300 -0.20 8.47 1.96
CA SER A 300 0.74 8.71 3.06
C SER A 300 2.19 8.50 2.60
N PRO A 301 3.10 9.43 2.85
CA PRO A 301 4.51 9.23 2.56
C PRO A 301 5.18 8.15 3.43
N LEU A 302 4.46 7.59 4.40
CA LEU A 302 4.92 6.54 5.30
C LEU A 302 4.31 5.19 4.88
N VAL A 303 5.12 4.29 4.32
CA VAL A 303 4.70 2.95 3.92
C VAL A 303 5.18 1.92 4.92
N ALA A 304 4.25 1.30 5.65
CA ALA A 304 4.55 0.42 6.78
C ALA A 304 4.44 -1.07 6.43
N PHE A 305 5.39 -1.84 6.95
CA PHE A 305 5.43 -3.30 6.95
C PHE A 305 5.12 -3.80 8.36
N LYS A 306 3.87 -4.16 8.57
CA LYS A 306 3.31 -4.66 9.83
C LYS A 306 2.15 -5.60 9.57
N ARG A 307 1.64 -6.27 10.60
CA ARG A 307 0.39 -7.03 10.51
C ARG A 307 -0.74 -6.14 10.03
N GLN A 308 -1.56 -6.70 9.17
CA GLN A 308 -2.76 -6.03 8.65
C GLN A 308 -3.99 -6.82 9.05
N TYR A 309 -5.06 -6.10 9.33
CA TYR A 309 -6.35 -6.69 9.69
C TYR A 309 -7.41 -6.26 8.67
N SER A 310 -8.22 -7.21 8.24
CA SER A 310 -9.30 -6.97 7.30
C SER A 310 -10.32 -5.98 7.86
N GLN A 311 -10.58 -4.91 7.17
CA GLN A 311 -11.60 -3.93 7.53
C GLN A 311 -13.02 -4.53 7.53
N GLN A 312 -13.23 -5.59 6.75
CA GLN A 312 -14.53 -6.27 6.66
C GLN A 312 -14.76 -7.28 7.79
N THR A 313 -13.73 -7.95 8.25
CA THR A 313 -13.85 -9.08 9.20
C THR A 313 -13.12 -8.87 10.51
N GLY A 314 -12.22 -7.89 10.62
CA GLY A 314 -11.32 -7.68 11.74
C GLY A 314 -10.29 -8.81 11.93
N LYS A 315 -10.24 -9.81 11.05
CA LYS A 315 -9.26 -10.89 11.11
C LYS A 315 -7.96 -10.47 10.48
N GLU A 316 -6.85 -11.03 10.97
CA GLU A 316 -5.54 -10.82 10.34
C GLU A 316 -5.60 -11.25 8.87
N VAL A 317 -5.11 -10.39 7.99
CA VAL A 317 -4.95 -10.70 6.57
C VAL A 317 -3.86 -11.75 6.45
N ALA A 318 -4.17 -12.89 5.87
CA ALA A 318 -3.22 -13.97 5.71
C ALA A 318 -1.95 -13.47 5.01
N ASN A 319 -0.80 -13.81 5.58
CA ASN A 319 0.53 -13.46 5.05
C ASN A 319 0.83 -11.95 4.99
N SER A 320 0.05 -11.09 5.64
CA SER A 320 0.34 -9.66 5.73
C SER A 320 1.64 -9.37 6.49
N TRP A 321 1.99 -10.29 7.39
CA TRP A 321 3.23 -10.26 8.15
C TRP A 321 3.67 -11.69 8.49
N LEU A 322 4.90 -12.05 8.15
CA LEU A 322 5.42 -13.38 8.44
C LEU A 322 5.98 -13.46 9.86
N GLY A 323 5.46 -14.40 10.64
CA GLY A 323 5.92 -14.64 12.01
C GLY A 323 7.35 -15.20 12.13
N GLN A 324 7.92 -15.70 11.04
CA GLN A 324 9.30 -16.17 10.96
C GLN A 324 9.96 -15.62 9.68
N GLN A 325 10.64 -14.50 9.83
CA GLN A 325 11.43 -13.93 8.76
C GLN A 325 12.77 -14.66 8.63
N GLN A 326 13.28 -14.75 7.41
CA GLN A 326 14.65 -15.21 7.18
C GLN A 326 15.62 -14.04 7.43
N THR A 327 16.81 -14.37 7.97
CA THR A 327 17.91 -13.40 8.00
C THR A 327 18.50 -13.23 6.61
N GLY A 328 19.05 -12.06 6.34
CA GLY A 328 19.63 -11.76 5.04
C GLY A 328 19.53 -10.28 4.69
N ASN A 329 20.07 -9.94 3.54
CA ASN A 329 19.99 -8.59 2.99
C ASN A 329 18.96 -8.57 1.87
N PHE A 330 17.92 -7.75 2.04
CA PHE A 330 16.78 -7.66 1.14
C PHE A 330 16.70 -6.27 0.51
N THR A 331 16.47 -6.26 -0.79
CA THR A 331 16.33 -5.02 -1.56
C THR A 331 14.88 -4.52 -1.52
N PHE A 332 14.70 -3.24 -1.29
CA PHE A 332 13.39 -2.57 -1.35
C PHE A 332 13.42 -1.45 -2.38
N TRP A 333 12.40 -1.42 -3.22
CA TRP A 333 12.09 -0.31 -4.09
C TRP A 333 11.09 0.61 -3.42
N LEU A 334 11.43 1.89 -3.39
CA LEU A 334 10.61 2.96 -2.83
C LEU A 334 10.21 3.87 -3.98
N ALA A 335 8.92 3.96 -4.28
CA ALA A 335 8.44 4.72 -5.42
C ALA A 335 7.43 5.78 -5.00
N VAL A 336 7.42 6.86 -5.74
CA VAL A 336 6.38 7.89 -5.72
C VAL A 336 5.82 8.06 -7.12
N SER A 337 4.51 8.27 -7.22
CA SER A 337 3.83 8.58 -8.47
C SER A 337 2.83 9.71 -8.29
N ASP A 338 2.60 10.49 -9.37
CA ASP A 338 1.61 11.55 -9.48
C ASP A 338 0.27 11.02 -10.01
N THR A 339 -0.19 9.88 -9.50
CA THR A 339 -1.36 9.16 -9.99
C THR A 339 -2.63 10.03 -9.97
N PRO A 340 -3.44 10.05 -11.05
CA PRO A 340 -4.71 10.75 -11.08
C PRO A 340 -5.67 10.22 -10.00
N SER A 341 -6.40 11.11 -9.35
CA SER A 341 -7.27 10.76 -8.23
C SER A 341 -8.59 10.09 -8.65
N ASP A 342 -9.00 10.23 -9.91
CA ASP A 342 -10.37 9.90 -10.37
C ASP A 342 -10.44 8.98 -11.60
N GLY A 343 -9.29 8.53 -12.13
CA GLY A 343 -9.23 7.66 -13.31
C GLY A 343 -9.65 8.34 -14.63
N THR A 344 -9.96 9.63 -14.60
CA THR A 344 -10.15 10.48 -15.78
C THR A 344 -8.92 11.34 -15.94
N SER A 345 -7.91 10.86 -16.65
CA SER A 345 -6.66 11.58 -16.69
C SER A 345 -6.49 12.34 -17.98
N ASP A 346 -6.29 13.62 -17.84
CA ASP A 346 -5.67 14.52 -18.82
C ASP A 346 -4.14 14.44 -18.77
N TYR A 347 -3.56 13.54 -17.97
CA TYR A 347 -2.12 13.32 -17.87
C TYR A 347 -1.77 11.86 -17.58
N ILE A 348 -0.51 11.48 -17.78
CA ILE A 348 0.01 10.16 -17.56
C ILE A 348 0.74 10.12 -16.22
N THR A 349 0.49 9.07 -15.44
CA THR A 349 1.25 8.83 -14.20
C THR A 349 2.75 8.72 -14.49
N GLN A 350 3.52 9.59 -13.86
CA GLN A 350 4.98 9.54 -13.84
C GLN A 350 5.47 8.99 -12.51
N TYR A 351 6.70 8.50 -12.52
CA TYR A 351 7.31 7.86 -11.35
C TYR A 351 8.69 8.42 -11.06
N ASP A 352 9.07 8.47 -9.78
CA ASP A 352 10.46 8.40 -9.34
C ASP A 352 10.65 7.21 -8.42
N LEU A 353 11.86 6.63 -8.45
CA LEU A 353 12.21 5.40 -7.77
C LEU A 353 13.52 5.56 -7.02
N ALA A 354 13.57 5.07 -5.79
CA ALA A 354 14.77 4.91 -4.99
C ALA A 354 14.90 3.46 -4.54
N GLU A 355 16.12 3.01 -4.29
CA GLU A 355 16.43 1.69 -3.77
C GLU A 355 17.11 1.82 -2.41
N THR A 356 16.75 0.94 -1.49
CA THR A 356 17.42 0.76 -0.21
C THR A 356 17.48 -0.72 0.15
N GLN A 357 18.32 -1.07 1.11
CA GLN A 357 18.44 -2.44 1.61
C GLN A 357 17.99 -2.53 3.07
N VAL A 358 17.43 -3.68 3.43
CA VAL A 358 17.11 -4.04 4.80
C VAL A 358 17.88 -5.31 5.15
N LEU A 359 18.86 -5.18 6.03
CA LEU A 359 19.63 -6.29 6.57
C LEU A 359 18.91 -6.81 7.82
N LEU A 360 18.25 -7.97 7.69
CA LEU A 360 17.61 -8.67 8.81
C LEU A 360 18.63 -9.57 9.51
N LYS A 361 18.79 -9.39 10.82
CA LYS A 361 19.66 -10.20 11.67
C LYS A 361 18.89 -10.95 12.75
N GLU A 362 19.49 -12.00 13.29
CA GLU A 362 19.06 -12.51 14.59
C GLU A 362 19.26 -11.42 15.64
N GLY A 363 18.39 -11.35 16.63
CA GLY A 363 18.43 -10.34 17.67
C GLY A 363 17.11 -10.20 18.43
N ILE A 364 17.03 -9.25 19.32
CA ILE A 364 15.83 -8.97 20.11
C ILE A 364 14.91 -8.06 19.29
N PRO A 365 13.71 -8.51 18.86
CA PRO A 365 12.80 -7.71 18.07
C PRO A 365 12.33 -6.46 18.81
N PHE A 366 12.17 -5.35 18.09
CA PHE A 366 11.64 -4.12 18.65
C PHE A 366 10.12 -4.19 18.74
N LYS A 367 9.59 -4.46 19.94
CA LYS A 367 8.16 -4.66 20.20
C LYS A 367 7.75 -4.04 21.53
N ILE A 368 6.57 -3.40 21.58
CA ILE A 368 5.99 -2.99 22.86
C ILE A 368 5.55 -4.24 23.63
N THR A 369 5.92 -4.30 24.91
CA THR A 369 5.62 -5.40 25.82
C THR A 369 4.50 -5.06 26.82
N THR A 370 4.16 -3.78 26.97
CA THR A 370 3.01 -3.35 27.78
C THR A 370 1.71 -3.75 27.09
N ALA A 371 0.94 -4.64 27.70
CA ALA A 371 -0.37 -5.01 27.22
C ALA A 371 -1.40 -3.90 27.46
N THR A 372 -2.07 -3.44 26.40
CA THR A 372 -3.07 -2.36 26.46
C THR A 372 -4.43 -2.77 25.91
N ALA A 373 -4.52 -3.92 25.23
CA ALA A 373 -5.75 -4.40 24.63
C ALA A 373 -6.94 -4.37 25.61
N ASN A 374 -8.04 -3.77 25.16
CA ASN A 374 -9.31 -3.69 25.89
C ASN A 374 -9.21 -3.04 27.30
N LYS A 375 -8.16 -2.26 27.59
CA LYS A 375 -8.01 -1.54 28.86
C LYS A 375 -8.62 -0.14 28.76
N SER A 376 -9.02 0.41 29.91
CA SER A 376 -9.49 1.77 30.07
C SER A 376 -8.51 2.53 30.97
N TYR A 377 -8.14 3.74 30.56
CA TYR A 377 -7.30 4.65 31.29
C TYR A 377 -7.98 6.01 31.45
N LYS A 378 -7.57 6.80 32.44
CA LYS A 378 -8.01 8.18 32.61
C LYS A 378 -6.97 9.15 32.04
N GLY A 379 -7.45 10.28 31.50
CA GLY A 379 -6.60 11.38 31.10
C GLY A 379 -5.73 11.86 32.24
N GLY A 380 -4.47 12.20 31.97
CA GLY A 380 -3.47 12.59 32.98
C GLY A 380 -2.88 11.45 33.79
N SER A 381 -3.38 10.20 33.67
CA SER A 381 -2.83 9.05 34.39
C SER A 381 -1.46 8.65 33.84
N LYS A 382 -0.66 7.99 34.68
CA LYS A 382 0.64 7.44 34.32
C LYS A 382 0.48 6.05 33.70
N LEU A 383 1.21 5.81 32.62
CA LEU A 383 1.34 4.51 31.98
C LEU A 383 2.83 4.14 31.90
N SER A 384 3.23 3.09 32.57
CA SER A 384 4.58 2.51 32.38
C SER A 384 4.59 1.76 31.04
N LEU A 385 5.12 2.42 30.02
CA LEU A 385 5.28 1.86 28.67
C LEU A 385 6.63 1.16 28.59
N THR A 386 6.62 -0.11 28.20
CA THR A 386 7.81 -0.94 28.04
C THR A 386 7.89 -1.56 26.66
N TRP A 387 9.10 -1.72 26.13
CA TRP A 387 9.36 -2.37 24.86
C TRP A 387 10.66 -3.15 24.88
N SER A 388 10.74 -4.21 24.10
CA SER A 388 11.99 -4.93 23.87
C SER A 388 12.86 -4.17 22.87
N VAL A 389 14.16 -4.16 23.09
CA VAL A 389 15.14 -3.47 22.25
C VAL A 389 16.47 -4.23 22.21
N ASP A 390 16.99 -4.46 21.03
CA ASP A 390 18.34 -4.94 20.82
C ASP A 390 19.32 -3.78 21.02
N ARG A 391 20.07 -3.81 22.12
CA ARG A 391 20.95 -2.70 22.53
C ARG A 391 22.22 -2.58 21.69
N GLU A 392 22.57 -3.61 20.92
CA GLU A 392 23.71 -3.53 20.00
C GLU A 392 23.28 -2.91 18.67
N LEU A 393 22.12 -3.33 18.13
CA LEU A 393 21.60 -2.80 16.86
C LEU A 393 21.03 -1.39 16.97
N PHE A 394 20.46 -1.03 18.13
CA PHE A 394 19.86 0.27 18.40
C PHE A 394 20.66 1.11 19.42
N LYS A 395 21.99 0.90 19.46
CA LYS A 395 22.87 1.66 20.34
C LYS A 395 22.76 3.16 20.08
N ASP A 396 22.69 3.94 21.16
CA ASP A 396 22.66 5.40 21.14
C ASP A 396 21.50 6.01 20.32
N THR A 397 20.46 5.24 20.05
CA THR A 397 19.26 5.72 19.36
C THR A 397 18.29 6.37 20.34
N LYS A 398 17.45 7.27 19.80
CA LYS A 398 16.31 7.85 20.51
C LYS A 398 15.01 7.34 19.92
N VAL A 399 13.94 7.41 20.71
CA VAL A 399 12.59 7.05 20.26
C VAL A 399 11.65 8.23 20.44
N ARG A 400 10.64 8.26 19.55
CA ARG A 400 9.50 9.14 19.61
C ARG A 400 8.27 8.32 19.97
N ILE A 401 7.36 8.88 20.77
CA ILE A 401 6.14 8.19 21.21
C ILE A 401 4.93 8.97 20.69
N LEU A 402 4.08 8.29 19.97
CA LEU A 402 2.93 8.84 19.28
C LEU A 402 1.65 8.10 19.71
N LEU A 403 0.49 8.76 19.60
CA LEU A 403 -0.80 8.20 19.94
C LEU A 403 -1.77 8.32 18.76
N SER A 404 -2.44 7.23 18.48
CA SER A 404 -3.59 7.11 17.58
C SER A 404 -4.89 7.05 18.36
N GLN A 405 -5.98 7.56 17.75
CA GLN A 405 -7.35 7.41 18.21
C GLN A 405 -8.26 6.70 17.19
N ASP A 406 -7.67 6.11 16.15
CA ASP A 406 -8.33 5.53 14.99
C ASP A 406 -7.78 4.13 14.64
N HIS A 407 -7.54 3.29 15.66
CA HIS A 407 -7.00 1.93 15.51
C HIS A 407 -5.61 1.86 14.85
N GLY A 408 -4.77 2.89 15.03
CA GLY A 408 -3.42 2.91 14.46
C GLY A 408 -3.37 3.24 12.97
N GLN A 409 -4.42 3.85 12.40
CA GLN A 409 -4.42 4.33 11.02
C GLN A 409 -3.63 5.63 10.90
N THR A 410 -3.86 6.57 11.83
CA THR A 410 -3.08 7.81 11.93
C THR A 410 -2.55 8.01 13.35
N TYR A 411 -1.52 8.83 13.49
CA TYR A 411 -0.88 9.13 14.78
C TYR A 411 -0.72 10.65 14.96
N PRO A 412 -1.83 11.37 15.11
CA PRO A 412 -1.82 12.83 15.15
C PRO A 412 -1.24 13.41 16.44
N TYR A 413 -1.12 12.61 17.50
CA TYR A 413 -0.70 13.10 18.79
C TYR A 413 0.73 12.70 19.11
N LEU A 414 1.64 13.69 19.15
CA LEU A 414 3.00 13.53 19.64
C LEU A 414 2.98 13.57 21.16
N LEU A 415 3.27 12.46 21.83
CA LEU A 415 3.32 12.37 23.29
C LEU A 415 4.72 12.65 23.84
N VAL A 416 5.76 12.17 23.12
CA VAL A 416 7.17 12.39 23.48
C VAL A 416 7.96 12.54 22.19
N ASP A 417 8.66 13.65 22.02
CA ASP A 417 9.40 13.94 20.79
C ASP A 417 10.69 13.12 20.68
N ALA A 418 11.52 13.10 21.75
CA ALA A 418 12.75 12.35 21.75
C ALA A 418 13.20 11.97 23.18
N VAL A 419 13.31 10.65 23.41
CA VAL A 419 13.93 10.10 24.64
C VAL A 419 14.87 8.97 24.26
N ASP A 420 15.82 8.65 25.14
CA ASP A 420 16.77 7.57 24.92
C ASP A 420 16.05 6.22 24.80
N ASN A 421 16.47 5.38 23.87
CA ASN A 421 15.88 4.07 23.61
C ASN A 421 16.28 3.04 24.69
N THR A 422 15.80 3.23 25.91
CA THR A 422 16.16 2.41 27.08
C THR A 422 15.30 1.16 27.25
N GLY A 423 14.21 1.02 26.48
CA GLY A 423 13.25 -0.09 26.61
C GLY A 423 12.08 0.22 27.55
N SER A 424 12.01 1.43 28.15
CA SER A 424 10.88 1.84 28.99
C SER A 424 10.76 3.36 29.09
N TYR A 425 9.53 3.82 29.31
CA TYR A 425 9.23 5.23 29.60
C TYR A 425 7.96 5.34 30.44
N GLU A 426 7.96 6.22 31.45
CA GLU A 426 6.75 6.54 32.19
C GLU A 426 5.99 7.66 31.48
N LEU A 427 4.98 7.27 30.73
CA LEU A 427 4.17 8.14 29.89
C LEU A 427 3.02 8.75 30.69
N THR A 428 2.78 10.06 30.56
CA THR A 428 1.56 10.68 31.01
C THR A 428 0.57 10.74 29.85
N LEU A 429 -0.57 10.07 30.00
CA LEU A 429 -1.59 10.02 28.94
C LEU A 429 -2.28 11.39 28.78
N PRO A 430 -2.55 11.84 27.54
CA PRO A 430 -3.23 13.10 27.30
C PRO A 430 -4.68 13.06 27.82
N ASN A 431 -5.28 14.20 28.07
CA ASN A 431 -6.67 14.27 28.53
C ASN A 431 -7.64 14.44 27.37
N ILE A 432 -7.70 13.43 26.50
CA ILE A 432 -8.63 13.37 25.36
C ILE A 432 -9.53 12.13 25.46
N PRO A 433 -10.77 12.17 24.98
CA PRO A 433 -11.61 10.98 24.95
C PRO A 433 -11.22 10.09 23.77
N ILE A 434 -10.82 8.85 24.04
CA ILE A 434 -10.71 7.79 23.02
C ILE A 434 -11.68 6.68 23.41
N ARG A 435 -12.67 6.44 22.57
CA ARG A 435 -13.78 5.51 22.84
C ARG A 435 -13.59 4.20 22.07
N LYS A 436 -14.45 3.23 22.36
CA LYS A 436 -14.66 2.11 21.42
C LYS A 436 -15.25 2.65 20.13
N GLN A 437 -14.77 2.12 19.03
CA GLN A 437 -15.23 2.46 17.69
C GLN A 437 -15.37 1.20 16.85
N PRO A 438 -16.27 1.19 15.86
CA PRO A 438 -16.33 0.09 14.89
C PRO A 438 -15.01 -0.05 14.14
N TYR A 439 -14.49 -1.26 14.04
CA TYR A 439 -13.31 -1.53 13.22
C TYR A 439 -13.76 -1.75 11.77
N GLY A 440 -13.61 -0.73 10.94
CA GLY A 440 -14.09 -0.77 9.56
C GLY A 440 -15.57 -1.16 9.45
N SER A 441 -15.89 -2.09 8.56
CA SER A 441 -17.24 -2.68 8.38
C SER A 441 -17.42 -4.03 9.09
N SER A 442 -16.48 -4.41 9.97
CA SER A 442 -16.48 -5.74 10.62
C SER A 442 -17.61 -5.93 11.65
N GLY A 443 -18.22 -4.84 12.11
CA GLY A 443 -19.19 -4.85 13.22
C GLY A 443 -18.57 -5.02 14.62
N LEU A 444 -17.25 -5.09 14.73
CA LEU A 444 -16.53 -5.18 16.00
C LEU A 444 -16.32 -3.80 16.60
N GLU A 445 -16.86 -3.56 17.78
CA GLU A 445 -16.56 -2.35 18.56
C GLU A 445 -15.39 -2.59 19.50
N VAL A 446 -14.27 -1.98 19.23
CA VAL A 446 -13.01 -2.19 19.96
C VAL A 446 -12.37 -0.85 20.36
N GLY A 447 -11.50 -0.86 21.37
CA GLY A 447 -10.73 0.32 21.77
C GLY A 447 -9.94 0.88 20.59
N ALA A 448 -10.00 2.19 20.39
CA ALA A 448 -9.36 2.85 19.25
C ALA A 448 -7.98 3.42 19.57
N GLY A 449 -7.56 3.43 20.84
CA GLY A 449 -6.28 3.97 21.29
C GLY A 449 -5.10 3.02 21.00
N VAL A 450 -4.13 3.49 20.22
CA VAL A 450 -2.90 2.74 19.90
C VAL A 450 -1.69 3.66 20.12
N ILE A 451 -0.73 3.21 20.92
CA ILE A 451 0.55 3.91 21.09
C ILE A 451 1.57 3.32 20.13
N LYS A 452 2.32 4.20 19.46
CA LYS A 452 3.44 3.86 18.58
C LYS A 452 4.74 4.38 19.22
N VAL A 453 5.75 3.53 19.27
CA VAL A 453 7.13 3.90 19.57
C VAL A 453 7.93 3.74 18.29
N GLU A 454 8.53 4.81 17.78
CA GLU A 454 9.35 4.78 16.56
C GLU A 454 10.79 5.21 16.87
N VAL A 455 11.74 4.53 16.26
CA VAL A 455 13.15 4.86 16.40
C VAL A 455 13.48 6.04 15.49
N ILE A 456 13.97 7.14 16.08
CA ILE A 456 14.31 8.36 15.33
C ILE A 456 15.48 8.07 14.38
N ASP A 457 15.42 8.63 13.17
CA ASP A 457 16.37 8.41 12.08
C ASP A 457 16.55 6.93 11.70
N HIS A 458 15.53 6.13 11.93
CA HIS A 458 15.49 4.71 11.58
C HIS A 458 14.09 4.32 11.08
N ILE A 459 13.99 3.16 10.43
CA ILE A 459 12.70 2.66 9.93
C ILE A 459 11.92 1.82 10.96
N ALA A 460 12.56 1.39 12.05
CA ALA A 460 11.95 0.52 13.07
C ALA A 460 10.89 1.23 13.89
N PHE A 461 9.78 0.55 14.14
CA PHE A 461 8.75 0.98 15.07
C PHE A 461 8.06 -0.20 15.76
N ALA A 462 7.37 0.10 16.85
CA ALA A 462 6.49 -0.84 17.54
C ALA A 462 5.17 -0.17 17.88
N VAL A 463 4.10 -0.94 17.97
CA VAL A 463 2.77 -0.47 18.35
C VAL A 463 2.23 -1.32 19.50
N THR A 464 1.35 -0.73 20.32
CA THR A 464 0.56 -1.50 21.28
C THR A 464 -0.43 -2.40 20.54
N ASP A 465 -1.15 -3.23 21.31
CA ASP A 465 -2.16 -4.14 20.75
C ASP A 465 -3.13 -3.40 19.83
N GLU A 466 -3.23 -3.86 18.59
CA GLU A 466 -4.15 -3.34 17.56
C GLU A 466 -5.06 -4.44 16.98
N ASN A 467 -4.96 -5.70 17.47
CA ASN A 467 -5.74 -6.80 16.96
C ASN A 467 -7.24 -6.65 17.31
N PRO A 468 -8.13 -6.39 16.32
CA PRO A 468 -9.54 -6.18 16.58
C PRO A 468 -10.23 -7.40 17.22
N GLN A 469 -9.80 -8.63 16.89
CA GLN A 469 -10.34 -9.86 17.43
C GLN A 469 -9.96 -10.08 18.92
N ALA A 470 -8.87 -9.44 19.39
CA ALA A 470 -8.45 -9.45 20.78
C ALA A 470 -8.93 -8.23 21.58
N GLY A 471 -9.85 -7.44 21.03
CA GLY A 471 -10.41 -6.24 21.68
C GLY A 471 -9.77 -4.93 21.23
N GLY A 472 -8.88 -4.97 20.24
CA GLY A 472 -8.22 -3.79 19.66
C GLY A 472 -7.30 -3.09 20.65
N GLY A 473 -7.23 -1.76 20.57
CA GLY A 473 -6.43 -0.93 21.45
C GLY A 473 -7.11 -0.65 22.80
N PHE A 474 -6.79 0.48 23.39
CA PHE A 474 -7.32 0.92 24.68
C PHE A 474 -8.34 2.04 24.54
N ILE A 475 -9.03 2.33 25.67
CA ILE A 475 -9.95 3.44 25.82
C ILE A 475 -9.28 4.48 26.71
N LEU A 476 -9.51 5.77 26.42
CA LEU A 476 -9.05 6.87 27.26
C LEU A 476 -10.26 7.73 27.65
N GLU A 477 -10.55 7.77 28.96
CA GLU A 477 -11.64 8.55 29.53
C GLU A 477 -11.11 9.94 29.90
N LYS A 478 -11.86 10.98 29.51
CA LYS A 478 -11.52 12.35 29.86
C LYS A 478 -11.71 12.57 31.38
N GLU A 479 -10.75 13.25 32.01
CA GLU A 479 -10.84 13.66 33.42
C GLU A 479 -11.18 15.15 33.48
N GLU A 480 -12.37 15.46 33.97
CA GLU A 480 -12.93 16.83 33.93
C GLU A 480 -12.19 17.82 34.87
N ASN A 481 -11.61 17.30 35.96
CA ASN A 481 -10.95 18.13 36.99
C ASN A 481 -9.42 18.17 36.87
N LEU A 482 -8.87 17.75 35.74
CA LEU A 482 -7.42 17.76 35.53
C LEU A 482 -6.92 19.21 35.33
N PRO A 483 -6.03 19.76 36.18
CA PRO A 483 -5.48 21.11 35.96
C PRO A 483 -4.55 21.12 34.74
N LEU A 484 -4.46 22.28 34.07
CA LEU A 484 -3.45 22.48 33.03
C LEU A 484 -2.07 22.47 33.64
N ALA A 485 -1.23 21.53 33.25
CA ALA A 485 0.12 21.35 33.77
C ALA A 485 1.07 20.77 32.71
N PHE A 486 2.35 21.13 32.79
CA PHE A 486 3.37 20.47 31.98
C PHE A 486 3.62 19.04 32.47
N VAL A 487 3.97 18.15 31.54
CA VAL A 487 4.29 16.76 31.82
C VAL A 487 5.78 16.63 32.21
N PRO A 488 6.10 16.13 33.44
CA PRO A 488 7.50 15.89 33.85
C PRO A 488 8.17 14.78 33.02
N PRO A 489 9.53 14.77 32.92
CA PRO A 489 10.45 15.65 33.61
C PRO A 489 10.58 17.02 32.96
N LEU A 490 10.69 18.06 33.76
CA LEU A 490 10.87 19.42 33.29
C LEU A 490 12.34 19.83 33.35
N PRO A 491 12.83 20.55 32.32
CA PRO A 491 14.22 21.02 32.31
C PRO A 491 14.46 21.98 33.49
N GLN A 492 15.57 21.75 34.20
CA GLN A 492 15.99 22.53 35.35
C GLN A 492 17.00 23.57 34.92
N ASP A 493 17.15 24.64 35.72
CA ASP A 493 18.17 25.64 35.54
C ASP A 493 19.58 25.02 35.54
N LYS A 494 20.47 25.54 34.72
CA LYS A 494 21.81 25.01 34.54
C LYS A 494 22.85 26.12 34.44
N THR A 495 24.02 25.87 35.02
CA THR A 495 25.18 26.72 34.85
C THR A 495 26.20 25.99 33.97
N ILE A 496 26.78 26.69 33.01
CA ILE A 496 27.86 26.22 32.14
C ILE A 496 29.00 27.20 32.08
N GLU A 497 30.18 26.74 31.72
CA GLU A 497 31.37 27.57 31.53
C GLU A 497 31.46 28.11 30.08
N GLU A 498 32.07 29.29 29.93
CA GLU A 498 32.33 29.87 28.59
C GLU A 498 33.08 28.88 27.69
N GLY A 499 32.52 28.61 26.51
CA GLY A 499 33.03 27.64 25.53
C GLY A 499 32.44 26.23 25.60
N GLN A 500 31.62 25.95 26.59
CA GLN A 500 30.83 24.72 26.59
C GLN A 500 29.63 24.84 25.61
N SER A 501 29.20 23.71 25.03
CA SER A 501 28.03 23.68 24.15
C SER A 501 26.76 24.03 24.93
N LEU A 502 25.94 24.90 24.35
CA LEU A 502 24.65 25.27 24.90
C LEU A 502 23.67 24.07 24.79
N PRO A 503 22.94 23.77 25.88
CA PRO A 503 21.83 22.81 25.78
C PRO A 503 20.78 23.30 24.77
N ALA A 504 20.32 22.43 23.90
CA ALA A 504 19.19 22.76 23.06
C ALA A 504 17.91 22.95 23.88
N GLN A 505 17.01 23.84 23.44
CA GLN A 505 15.71 24.01 24.07
C GLN A 505 14.91 22.69 23.93
N ALA A 506 14.43 22.16 25.06
CA ALA A 506 13.66 20.91 25.10
C ALA A 506 12.28 21.09 24.50
N THR A 507 11.75 20.04 23.87
CA THR A 507 10.32 19.98 23.50
C THR A 507 9.53 19.50 24.72
N LEU A 508 8.57 20.30 25.21
CA LEU A 508 7.70 19.95 26.33
C LEU A 508 6.28 19.65 25.88
N SER A 509 5.63 18.71 26.58
CA SER A 509 4.19 18.46 26.45
C SER A 509 3.45 18.91 27.70
N ALA A 510 2.15 19.12 27.58
CA ALA A 510 1.27 19.50 28.68
C ALA A 510 -0.04 18.69 28.63
N VAL A 511 -0.71 18.58 29.77
CA VAL A 511 -2.06 18.00 29.90
C VAL A 511 -2.98 19.04 30.52
N GLY A 512 -4.25 19.01 30.16
CA GLY A 512 -5.22 20.00 30.66
C GLY A 512 -6.66 19.50 30.53
N PRO A 513 -7.63 20.29 31.02
CA PRO A 513 -9.03 19.87 31.11
C PRO A 513 -9.77 19.91 29.76
N CYS A 514 -9.30 20.68 28.78
CA CYS A 514 -10.11 21.01 27.60
C CYS A 514 -9.69 20.36 26.31
N SER A 515 -8.40 20.19 26.06
CA SER A 515 -7.83 19.55 24.85
C SER A 515 -6.38 19.18 25.12
N ILE A 516 -5.69 18.65 24.10
CA ILE A 516 -4.22 18.60 24.16
C ILE A 516 -3.72 20.04 24.05
N PRO A 517 -3.04 20.56 25.10
CA PRO A 517 -2.57 21.95 25.10
C PRO A 517 -1.49 22.16 24.03
N THR A 518 -1.54 23.30 23.37
CA THR A 518 -0.46 23.77 22.50
C THR A 518 0.65 24.33 23.36
N VAL A 519 1.89 23.87 23.19
CA VAL A 519 3.06 24.39 23.87
C VAL A 519 3.88 25.23 22.90
N THR A 520 4.00 26.54 23.20
CA THR A 520 4.78 27.48 22.38
C THR A 520 6.10 27.79 23.09
N PRO A 521 7.25 27.41 22.51
CA PRO A 521 8.56 27.73 23.05
C PRO A 521 8.96 29.16 22.66
N SER A 522 9.73 29.83 23.52
CA SER A 522 10.40 31.09 23.24
C SER A 522 11.79 31.11 23.90
N VAL A 523 12.70 31.96 23.40
CA VAL A 523 14.05 32.10 23.92
C VAL A 523 14.41 33.56 24.06
N THR A 524 15.08 33.91 25.15
CA THR A 524 15.61 35.24 25.38
C THR A 524 17.09 35.13 25.75
N GLU A 525 17.93 35.99 25.19
CA GLU A 525 19.37 36.04 25.47
C GLU A 525 19.73 37.32 26.18
N GLU A 526 20.60 37.21 27.21
CA GLU A 526 21.22 38.36 27.85
C GLU A 526 22.73 38.34 27.55
N ARG A 527 23.25 39.49 27.13
CA ARG A 527 24.68 39.66 26.79
C ARG A 527 25.30 40.77 27.59
N LYS A 528 26.53 40.56 28.04
CA LYS A 528 27.37 41.59 28.71
C LYS A 528 28.63 41.77 27.88
N GLU A 529 28.92 43.00 27.48
CA GLU A 529 30.10 43.33 26.67
C GLU A 529 30.19 42.49 25.38
N GLY A 530 29.02 42.22 24.75
CA GLY A 530 28.91 41.40 23.54
C GLY A 530 28.94 39.89 23.75
N LYS A 531 29.36 39.41 24.93
CA LYS A 531 29.40 38.01 25.31
C LYS A 531 28.04 37.54 25.87
N LEU A 532 27.61 36.35 25.49
CA LEU A 532 26.39 35.73 26.03
C LEU A 532 26.63 35.31 27.48
N THR A 533 25.79 35.78 28.39
CA THR A 533 25.89 35.51 29.85
C THR A 533 24.72 34.71 30.39
N LYS A 534 23.57 34.75 29.68
CA LYS A 534 22.40 34.03 30.13
C LYS A 534 21.46 33.75 28.95
N ILE A 535 20.86 32.56 28.92
CA ILE A 535 19.76 32.20 28.06
C ILE A 535 18.58 31.81 28.92
N THR A 536 17.41 32.33 28.60
CA THR A 536 16.16 31.94 29.24
C THR A 536 15.27 31.26 28.18
N TYR A 537 15.06 29.97 28.34
CA TYR A 537 14.06 29.22 27.61
C TYR A 537 12.73 29.30 28.36
N GLN A 538 11.65 29.61 27.64
CA GLN A 538 10.31 29.68 28.20
C GLN A 538 9.37 28.86 27.36
N TRP A 539 8.42 28.15 27.97
CA TRP A 539 7.35 27.42 27.34
C TRP A 539 6.02 27.92 27.87
N LEU A 540 5.12 28.26 26.98
CA LEU A 540 3.73 28.64 27.31
C LEU A 540 2.81 27.52 26.80
N ALA A 541 2.15 26.79 27.70
CA ALA A 541 1.08 25.87 27.35
C ALA A 541 -0.26 26.59 27.39
N THR A 542 -1.07 26.41 26.34
CA THR A 542 -2.44 26.97 26.25
C THR A 542 -3.37 25.87 25.77
N ASP A 543 -4.52 25.67 26.44
CA ASP A 543 -5.57 24.76 26.02
C ASP A 543 -6.70 25.47 25.25
N SER A 544 -7.66 24.72 24.72
CA SER A 544 -8.78 25.28 23.95
C SER A 544 -9.76 26.09 24.78
N CYS A 545 -9.74 26.02 26.11
CA CYS A 545 -10.51 26.84 27.01
C CYS A 545 -9.84 28.16 27.37
N GLY A 546 -8.63 28.40 26.89
CA GLY A 546 -7.84 29.60 27.16
C GLY A 546 -7.04 29.53 28.46
N ASN A 547 -7.00 28.42 29.16
CA ASN A 547 -6.12 28.23 30.31
C ASN A 547 -4.68 28.29 29.87
N LYS A 548 -3.81 28.86 30.73
CA LYS A 548 -2.36 29.04 30.41
C LYS A 548 -1.52 28.67 31.61
N VAL A 549 -0.37 28.01 31.34
CA VAL A 549 0.68 27.74 32.31
C VAL A 549 2.04 27.94 31.63
N THR A 550 3.01 28.45 32.38
CA THR A 550 4.36 28.74 31.86
C THR A 550 5.39 27.93 32.63
N HIS A 551 6.39 27.41 31.94
CA HIS A 551 7.61 26.86 32.50
C HIS A 551 8.81 27.63 31.95
N THR A 552 9.86 27.78 32.76
CA THR A 552 11.08 28.52 32.41
C THR A 552 12.30 27.73 32.83
N GLN A 553 13.31 27.70 31.97
CA GLN A 553 14.65 27.20 32.26
C GLN A 553 15.67 28.31 32.01
N VAL A 554 16.55 28.54 32.96
CA VAL A 554 17.63 29.53 32.87
C VAL A 554 18.97 28.81 32.70
N ILE A 555 19.70 29.15 31.64
CA ILE A 555 21.11 28.73 31.46
C ILE A 555 22.01 29.93 31.76
N THR A 556 22.78 29.84 32.81
CA THR A 556 23.79 30.87 33.20
C THR A 556 25.14 30.47 32.64
N ILE A 557 25.84 31.41 32.02
CA ILE A 557 27.17 31.18 31.43
C ILE A 557 28.19 31.96 32.22
N HIS A 558 29.07 31.23 32.88
CA HIS A 558 30.21 31.84 33.58
C HIS A 558 31.31 32.20 32.59
N LEU A 559 31.54 33.51 32.42
CA LEU A 559 32.63 34.01 31.60
C LEU A 559 33.97 33.74 32.28
N LYS A 560 34.92 33.24 31.54
CA LYS A 560 36.30 33.07 32.04
C LYS A 560 36.86 34.43 32.33
N LYS A 561 37.39 34.60 33.58
CA LYS A 561 38.14 35.81 33.92
C LYS A 561 39.32 35.93 32.97
N PRO A 562 39.56 37.11 32.37
CA PRO A 562 40.72 37.29 31.54
C PRO A 562 41.97 36.88 32.30
N GLU A 563 42.72 35.95 31.76
CA GLU A 563 44.05 35.61 32.31
C GLU A 563 44.90 36.90 32.29
N PRO A 564 45.53 37.30 33.42
CA PRO A 564 46.40 38.48 33.41
C PRO A 564 47.42 38.29 32.30
N ALA A 565 47.60 39.34 31.49
CA ALA A 565 48.59 39.32 30.44
C ALA A 565 49.92 38.85 30.97
N PRO A 566 50.60 37.88 30.31
CA PRO A 566 51.92 37.43 30.82
C PRO A 566 52.85 38.63 30.93
N GLU A 567 53.48 38.78 32.11
CA GLU A 567 54.46 39.81 32.31
C GLU A 567 55.48 39.73 31.17
N PRO A 568 55.87 40.87 30.56
CA PRO A 568 56.87 40.90 29.50
C PRO A 568 58.16 40.24 30.00
N LYS A 569 58.57 39.14 29.35
CA LYS A 569 59.85 38.49 29.60
C LYS A 569 60.93 39.53 29.54
N PRO A 570 61.87 39.62 30.56
CA PRO A 570 62.99 40.49 30.50
C PRO A 570 63.76 40.24 29.20
N ALA A 571 64.19 41.36 28.57
CA ALA A 571 64.93 41.33 27.34
C ALA A 571 66.21 40.46 27.47
N PRO A 572 66.51 39.58 26.52
CA PRO A 572 67.71 38.76 26.55
C PRO A 572 68.93 39.62 26.49
N LYS A 573 69.88 39.36 27.44
CA LYS A 573 71.19 39.97 27.54
C LYS A 573 71.93 39.74 26.18
N PRO A 574 72.58 40.73 25.57
CA PRO A 574 73.28 40.54 24.32
C PRO A 574 74.37 39.49 24.42
N GLU A 575 74.31 38.48 23.58
CA GLU A 575 75.36 37.48 23.36
C GLU A 575 76.57 38.13 22.70
N PRO A 576 77.77 37.65 23.04
CA PRO A 576 79.00 38.15 22.41
C PRO A 576 79.06 37.78 20.93
N THR A 577 79.48 38.71 20.10
CA THR A 577 79.69 38.64 18.66
C THR A 577 80.45 37.38 18.25
N PRO A 578 79.97 36.48 17.41
CA PRO A 578 80.77 35.36 16.93
C PRO A 578 81.79 35.83 15.88
N GLU A 579 82.96 35.21 15.88
CA GLU A 579 84.05 35.35 14.88
C GLU A 579 83.52 34.94 13.49
N PRO A 580 84.06 35.53 12.42
CA PRO A 580 83.55 35.25 11.05
C PRO A 580 83.95 33.85 10.61
N THR A 581 82.95 33.06 10.27
CA THR A 581 83.09 31.76 9.67
C THR A 581 83.39 31.91 8.16
N PRO A 582 84.30 31.09 7.59
CA PRO A 582 84.67 31.17 6.21
C PRO A 582 83.51 30.85 5.28
N GLU A 583 83.43 31.57 4.11
CA GLU A 583 82.40 31.45 3.09
C GLU A 583 82.20 30.02 2.62
N PRO A 584 80.97 29.54 2.52
CA PRO A 584 80.66 28.25 1.89
C PRO A 584 80.76 28.39 0.35
N LYS A 585 81.38 27.37 -0.29
CA LYS A 585 81.42 27.17 -1.72
C LYS A 585 79.98 27.22 -2.30
N PRO A 586 79.82 27.78 -3.52
CA PRO A 586 78.53 27.86 -4.14
C PRO A 586 77.95 26.47 -4.47
N ALA A 587 76.68 26.29 -4.09
CA ALA A 587 75.91 25.10 -4.43
C ALA A 587 75.65 25.03 -5.93
N PRO A 588 75.57 23.85 -6.50
CA PRO A 588 75.23 23.68 -7.90
C PRO A 588 73.82 24.18 -8.21
N GLN A 589 73.66 24.85 -9.35
CA GLN A 589 72.44 25.43 -9.84
C GLN A 589 71.39 24.33 -10.07
N PRO A 590 70.14 24.51 -9.65
CA PRO A 590 69.07 23.52 -9.95
C PRO A 590 68.78 23.53 -11.46
N GLU A 591 68.58 22.34 -12.01
CA GLU A 591 68.10 22.12 -13.40
C GLU A 591 66.75 22.83 -13.61
N PRO A 592 66.54 23.38 -14.82
CA PRO A 592 65.32 24.10 -15.14
C PRO A 592 64.15 23.09 -15.18
N ALA A 593 63.06 23.47 -14.48
CA ALA A 593 61.81 22.74 -14.48
C ALA A 593 61.27 22.58 -15.93
N PRO A 594 60.62 21.42 -16.26
CA PRO A 594 60.06 21.20 -17.58
C PRO A 594 58.95 22.24 -17.88
N VAL A 595 59.00 22.76 -19.08
CA VAL A 595 58.03 23.72 -19.63
C VAL A 595 56.66 23.05 -19.68
N PRO A 596 55.59 23.67 -19.15
CA PRO A 596 54.24 23.13 -19.24
C PRO A 596 53.79 23.05 -20.69
N THR A 597 53.27 21.91 -21.09
CA THR A 597 52.63 21.66 -22.39
C THR A 597 51.42 22.59 -22.54
N PRO A 598 51.26 23.33 -23.64
CA PRO A 598 50.11 24.21 -23.82
C PRO A 598 48.82 23.42 -23.89
N GLU A 599 47.81 23.85 -23.12
CA GLU A 599 46.44 23.36 -23.21
C GLU A 599 45.87 23.48 -24.63
N PRO A 600 45.11 22.50 -25.13
CA PRO A 600 44.46 22.62 -26.43
C PRO A 600 43.42 23.74 -26.40
N LYS A 601 43.52 24.63 -27.39
CA LYS A 601 42.55 25.70 -27.65
C LYS A 601 41.13 25.13 -27.73
N PRO A 602 40.15 25.75 -27.08
CA PRO A 602 38.75 25.37 -27.25
C PRO A 602 38.29 25.54 -28.69
N ALA A 603 37.55 24.56 -29.18
CA ALA A 603 36.94 24.57 -30.50
C ALA A 603 36.03 25.80 -30.69
N PRO A 604 35.95 26.40 -31.86
CA PRO A 604 35.09 27.55 -32.12
C PRO A 604 33.61 27.13 -31.94
N LYS A 605 32.88 27.98 -31.22
CA LYS A 605 31.43 27.90 -31.02
C LYS A 605 30.74 28.02 -32.39
N PRO A 606 29.80 27.15 -32.74
CA PRO A 606 29.05 27.31 -33.99
C PRO A 606 28.27 28.61 -33.99
N GLU A 607 28.28 29.29 -35.10
CA GLU A 607 27.49 30.49 -35.35
C GLU A 607 25.98 30.17 -35.24
N PRO A 608 25.19 31.09 -34.72
CA PRO A 608 23.74 30.89 -34.65
C PRO A 608 23.14 30.91 -36.05
N THR A 609 22.38 29.88 -36.37
CA THR A 609 21.52 29.82 -37.57
C THR A 609 20.54 31.00 -37.57
N PRO A 610 20.30 31.71 -38.69
CA PRO A 610 19.34 32.78 -38.73
C PRO A 610 17.92 32.28 -38.44
N VAL A 611 17.26 32.96 -37.51
CA VAL A 611 15.86 32.75 -37.17
C VAL A 611 15.01 33.12 -38.40
N PRO A 612 14.09 32.23 -38.88
CA PRO A 612 13.16 32.58 -39.92
C PRO A 612 12.18 33.64 -39.40
N THR A 613 11.98 34.68 -40.21
CA THR A 613 11.03 35.76 -39.99
C THR A 613 9.61 35.17 -39.89
N PRO A 614 8.82 35.52 -38.89
CA PRO A 614 7.46 35.00 -38.77
C PRO A 614 6.55 35.58 -39.88
N GLU A 615 5.82 34.70 -40.57
CA GLU A 615 4.74 35.11 -41.48
C GLU A 615 3.64 35.85 -40.71
N PRO A 616 2.98 36.86 -41.33
CA PRO A 616 1.90 37.57 -40.66
C PRO A 616 0.71 36.67 -40.40
N LYS A 617 0.22 36.71 -39.17
CA LYS A 617 -1.01 36.03 -38.73
C LYS A 617 -2.19 36.53 -39.56
N PRO A 618 -3.08 35.64 -40.06
CA PRO A 618 -4.35 36.05 -40.61
C PRO A 618 -5.25 36.66 -39.51
N ASP A 619 -6.03 37.66 -39.89
CA ASP A 619 -6.97 38.36 -39.04
C ASP A 619 -8.00 37.41 -38.39
N PRO A 620 -8.42 37.65 -37.15
CA PRO A 620 -9.37 36.83 -36.46
C PRO A 620 -10.76 36.93 -37.11
N LYS A 621 -11.33 35.79 -37.48
CA LYS A 621 -12.72 35.64 -37.91
C LYS A 621 -13.63 36.06 -36.74
N PRO A 622 -14.70 36.84 -36.99
CA PRO A 622 -15.59 37.26 -35.91
C PRO A 622 -16.27 36.04 -35.25
N GLU A 623 -16.29 36.05 -33.91
CA GLU A 623 -16.98 35.08 -33.09
C GLU A 623 -18.50 35.07 -33.39
N PRO A 624 -19.12 33.90 -33.49
CA PRO A 624 -20.57 33.80 -33.55
C PRO A 624 -21.16 34.23 -32.20
N ALA A 625 -22.27 34.99 -32.26
CA ALA A 625 -23.02 35.44 -31.07
C ALA A 625 -23.41 34.28 -30.19
N PRO A 626 -23.40 34.45 -28.85
CA PRO A 626 -23.78 33.40 -27.91
C PRO A 626 -25.24 33.01 -28.09
N ALA A 627 -25.49 31.69 -28.12
CA ALA A 627 -26.84 31.12 -28.12
C ALA A 627 -27.57 31.50 -26.82
N PRO A 628 -28.87 31.74 -26.85
CA PRO A 628 -29.64 32.07 -25.65
C PRO A 628 -29.62 30.90 -24.66
N THR A 629 -29.36 31.24 -23.40
CA THR A 629 -29.38 30.31 -22.25
C THR A 629 -30.79 29.73 -22.14
N PRO A 630 -31.00 28.40 -22.06
CA PRO A 630 -32.30 27.85 -21.78
C PRO A 630 -32.75 28.22 -20.36
N GLU A 631 -34.00 28.64 -20.22
CA GLU A 631 -34.66 28.88 -18.94
C GLU A 631 -34.59 27.61 -18.06
N PRO A 632 -34.36 27.73 -16.75
CA PRO A 632 -34.36 26.59 -15.84
C PRO A 632 -35.77 26.01 -15.78
N ALA A 633 -35.89 24.70 -15.94
CA ALA A 633 -37.13 23.96 -15.74
C ALA A 633 -37.66 24.18 -14.31
N PRO A 634 -38.97 24.27 -14.10
CA PRO A 634 -39.55 24.46 -12.76
C PRO A 634 -39.23 23.23 -11.90
N ALA A 635 -38.88 23.52 -10.64
CA ALA A 635 -38.60 22.51 -9.62
C ALA A 635 -39.82 21.59 -9.43
N PRO A 636 -39.61 20.26 -9.28
CA PRO A 636 -40.73 19.35 -8.99
C PRO A 636 -41.35 19.68 -7.65
N THR A 637 -42.68 19.73 -7.63
CA THR A 637 -43.51 19.90 -6.45
C THR A 637 -43.22 18.76 -5.46
N PRO A 638 -42.96 19.03 -4.18
CA PRO A 638 -42.71 17.96 -3.21
C PRO A 638 -43.97 17.11 -3.02
N GLU A 639 -43.79 15.78 -3.13
CA GLU A 639 -44.83 14.80 -2.78
C GLU A 639 -45.25 14.96 -1.31
N PRO A 640 -46.54 14.80 -0.99
CA PRO A 640 -47.04 14.90 0.38
C PRO A 640 -46.45 13.77 1.24
N LYS A 641 -45.86 14.14 2.39
CA LYS A 641 -45.39 13.22 3.42
C LYS A 641 -46.53 12.25 3.81
N PRO A 642 -46.25 10.95 3.91
CA PRO A 642 -47.21 9.99 4.42
C PRO A 642 -47.57 10.32 5.88
N THR A 643 -48.85 10.29 6.18
CA THR A 643 -49.43 10.46 7.52
C THR A 643 -48.88 9.40 8.46
N PRO A 644 -48.51 9.73 9.70
CA PRO A 644 -48.04 8.71 10.65
C PRO A 644 -49.18 7.74 10.96
N GLN A 645 -48.87 6.45 10.86
CA GLN A 645 -49.74 5.36 11.28
C GLN A 645 -49.81 5.38 12.82
N PRO A 646 -50.98 5.21 13.45
CA PRO A 646 -51.09 5.19 14.89
C PRO A 646 -50.33 4.05 15.54
N GLU A 647 -49.61 4.35 16.63
CA GLU A 647 -48.89 3.35 17.43
C GLU A 647 -49.85 2.26 17.92
N PRO A 648 -49.48 1.00 17.88
CA PRO A 648 -50.25 -0.07 18.50
C PRO A 648 -50.20 0.04 20.03
N ALA A 649 -51.34 -0.14 20.64
CA ALA A 649 -51.56 -0.11 22.08
C ALA A 649 -50.63 -1.10 22.83
N PRO A 650 -50.15 -0.79 24.05
CA PRO A 650 -49.25 -1.63 24.79
C PRO A 650 -49.92 -2.96 25.18
N VAL A 651 -49.24 -4.05 24.87
CA VAL A 651 -49.62 -5.41 25.25
C VAL A 651 -49.38 -5.56 26.75
N PRO A 652 -50.32 -6.13 27.53
CA PRO A 652 -50.18 -6.30 28.97
C PRO A 652 -49.02 -7.30 29.29
N THR A 653 -48.20 -6.91 30.26
CA THR A 653 -47.10 -7.67 30.82
C THR A 653 -47.63 -8.95 31.45
N PRO A 654 -47.16 -10.15 31.11
CA PRO A 654 -47.49 -11.37 31.82
C PRO A 654 -46.79 -11.44 33.18
N GLU A 655 -47.51 -11.90 34.18
CA GLU A 655 -47.01 -12.19 35.54
C GLU A 655 -45.85 -13.22 35.54
N PRO A 656 -44.94 -13.13 36.50
CA PRO A 656 -43.77 -14.03 36.56
C PRO A 656 -44.19 -15.46 36.97
N LYS A 657 -43.91 -16.41 36.11
CA LYS A 657 -44.04 -17.85 36.36
C LYS A 657 -42.87 -18.35 37.23
N PRO A 658 -43.10 -19.25 38.18
CA PRO A 658 -42.03 -19.73 39.07
C PRO A 658 -40.91 -20.49 38.32
N ALA A 659 -39.69 -20.36 38.84
CA ALA A 659 -38.47 -20.91 38.27
C ALA A 659 -38.56 -22.43 38.08
N PRO A 660 -38.15 -22.96 36.91
CA PRO A 660 -37.99 -24.40 36.74
C PRO A 660 -36.62 -24.88 37.26
N THR A 661 -36.66 -25.99 37.93
CA THR A 661 -35.58 -26.83 38.43
C THR A 661 -34.51 -27.07 37.34
N SER A 662 -33.24 -26.98 37.73
CA SER A 662 -32.06 -27.23 36.91
C SER A 662 -32.13 -28.54 36.12
N ILE A 663 -32.11 -28.38 34.77
CA ILE A 663 -31.88 -29.48 33.83
C ILE A 663 -30.38 -29.51 33.54
N PRO A 664 -29.73 -30.68 33.41
CA PRO A 664 -28.30 -30.79 33.17
C PRO A 664 -27.92 -30.15 31.81
N THR A 665 -26.91 -29.30 31.83
CA THR A 665 -26.32 -28.64 30.66
C THR A 665 -25.73 -29.69 29.72
N LEU A 666 -26.44 -30.01 28.64
CA LEU A 666 -25.86 -30.71 27.50
C LEU A 666 -24.82 -29.75 26.87
N GLU A 667 -23.57 -30.19 26.77
CA GLU A 667 -22.54 -29.50 26.00
C GLU A 667 -23.07 -29.22 24.59
N ALA A 668 -23.11 -27.95 24.21
CA ALA A 668 -23.62 -27.53 22.92
C ALA A 668 -22.65 -28.01 21.83
N LYS A 669 -23.11 -28.93 20.98
CA LYS A 669 -22.32 -29.43 19.85
C LYS A 669 -22.07 -28.30 18.84
N GLU A 670 -20.84 -28.19 18.35
CA GLU A 670 -20.47 -27.24 17.33
C GLU A 670 -21.24 -27.49 16.01
N ILE A 671 -21.60 -26.40 15.29
CA ILE A 671 -22.33 -26.49 14.04
C ILE A 671 -21.45 -27.06 12.94
N VAL A 672 -21.92 -28.09 12.26
CA VAL A 672 -21.25 -28.80 11.17
C VAL A 672 -21.91 -28.41 9.84
N ILE A 673 -21.13 -28.00 8.87
CA ILE A 673 -21.57 -27.62 7.52
C ILE A 673 -20.86 -28.51 6.50
N TYR A 674 -21.63 -29.22 5.69
CA TYR A 674 -21.11 -30.11 4.65
C TYR A 674 -21.02 -29.37 3.32
N ASN A 675 -19.81 -29.06 2.90
CA ASN A 675 -19.54 -28.19 1.73
C ASN A 675 -19.55 -28.91 0.37
N GLY A 676 -19.87 -30.19 0.30
CA GLY A 676 -19.97 -30.95 -0.95
C GLY A 676 -21.42 -31.29 -1.29
N VAL A 677 -21.84 -30.98 -2.53
CA VAL A 677 -23.15 -31.35 -3.07
C VAL A 677 -22.95 -32.09 -4.38
N SER A 678 -23.55 -33.29 -4.52
CA SER A 678 -23.52 -34.06 -5.76
C SER A 678 -24.94 -34.29 -6.29
N VAL A 679 -25.17 -33.95 -7.54
CA VAL A 679 -26.46 -34.13 -8.20
C VAL A 679 -26.67 -35.57 -8.68
N GLU A 680 -25.61 -36.39 -8.74
CA GLU A 680 -25.63 -37.71 -9.36
C GLU A 680 -26.16 -38.83 -8.44
N ASN A 681 -26.23 -38.62 -7.14
CA ASN A 681 -26.55 -39.65 -6.15
C ASN A 681 -28.00 -39.52 -5.58
N GLY A 682 -28.98 -39.31 -6.41
CA GLY A 682 -30.38 -39.66 -6.08
C GLY A 682 -30.99 -39.07 -4.82
N GLY A 683 -30.72 -37.82 -4.49
CA GLY A 683 -31.57 -37.09 -3.53
C GLY A 683 -31.13 -37.00 -2.07
N GLU A 684 -30.16 -37.78 -1.61
CA GLU A 684 -29.68 -37.68 -0.23
C GLU A 684 -28.47 -36.75 -0.03
N ASN A 685 -27.82 -36.34 -1.11
CA ASN A 685 -26.67 -35.44 -1.07
C ASN A 685 -27.08 -33.99 -1.36
N TYR A 686 -27.19 -33.21 -0.33
CA TYR A 686 -27.54 -31.78 -0.38
C TYR A 686 -26.63 -30.95 0.52
N PHE A 687 -26.65 -29.65 0.38
CA PHE A 687 -25.92 -28.75 1.27
C PHE A 687 -26.51 -28.87 2.70
N LYS A 688 -25.86 -29.68 3.54
CA LYS A 688 -26.36 -30.07 4.87
C LYS A 688 -25.73 -29.22 5.96
N VAL A 689 -26.56 -28.84 6.95
CA VAL A 689 -26.16 -28.13 8.16
C VAL A 689 -26.68 -28.91 9.36
N GLU A 690 -25.81 -29.28 10.29
CA GLU A 690 -26.15 -30.04 11.49
C GLU A 690 -25.89 -29.26 12.78
N ASN A 691 -26.51 -29.67 13.86
CA ASN A 691 -26.42 -29.09 15.22
C ASN A 691 -26.98 -27.66 15.32
N THR A 692 -27.89 -27.25 14.42
CA THR A 692 -28.70 -26.04 14.58
C THR A 692 -29.90 -26.31 15.48
N ASP A 693 -30.50 -25.26 16.06
CA ASP A 693 -31.76 -25.41 16.83
C ASP A 693 -32.90 -25.88 15.88
N PRO A 694 -33.50 -27.06 16.12
CA PRO A 694 -34.53 -27.61 15.25
C PRO A 694 -35.83 -26.80 15.20
N ASN A 695 -36.06 -25.92 16.18
CA ASN A 695 -37.26 -25.10 16.28
C ASN A 695 -37.11 -23.73 15.59
N THR A 696 -35.90 -23.39 15.13
CA THR A 696 -35.63 -22.09 14.48
C THR A 696 -35.28 -22.26 13.02
N PRO A 697 -35.83 -21.41 12.12
CA PRO A 697 -35.55 -21.55 10.72
C PRO A 697 -34.09 -21.11 10.38
N ILE A 698 -33.48 -21.89 9.50
CA ILE A 698 -32.19 -21.53 8.89
C ILE A 698 -32.47 -20.76 7.61
N LYS A 699 -31.88 -19.59 7.47
CA LYS A 699 -31.93 -18.81 6.22
C LYS A 699 -30.66 -19.02 5.42
N VAL A 700 -30.80 -19.43 4.14
CA VAL A 700 -29.67 -19.70 3.25
C VAL A 700 -29.79 -18.86 1.99
N PHE A 701 -28.69 -18.23 1.60
CA PHE A 701 -28.46 -17.70 0.25
C PHE A 701 -27.26 -18.40 -0.35
N ILE A 702 -27.37 -18.84 -1.60
CA ILE A 702 -26.25 -19.41 -2.35
C ILE A 702 -26.04 -18.56 -3.59
N PHE A 703 -24.79 -18.23 -3.83
CA PHE A 703 -24.34 -17.34 -4.89
C PHE A 703 -23.43 -18.12 -5.84
N ASN A 704 -23.46 -17.78 -7.11
CA ASN A 704 -22.44 -18.23 -8.04
C ASN A 704 -21.14 -17.43 -7.85
N GLU A 705 -20.11 -17.75 -8.63
CA GLU A 705 -18.82 -17.06 -8.61
C GLU A 705 -18.88 -15.56 -8.97
N MET A 706 -19.97 -15.11 -9.60
CA MET A 706 -20.22 -13.72 -9.94
C MET A 706 -21.01 -12.97 -8.84
N GLY A 707 -21.28 -13.59 -7.70
CA GLY A 707 -22.05 -12.99 -6.62
C GLY A 707 -23.56 -12.92 -6.85
N LEU A 708 -24.08 -13.58 -7.92
CA LEU A 708 -25.51 -13.61 -8.19
C LEU A 708 -26.18 -14.73 -7.41
N ILE A 709 -27.33 -14.45 -6.78
CA ILE A 709 -28.09 -15.45 -6.03
C ILE A 709 -28.59 -16.53 -6.99
N VAL A 710 -28.28 -17.77 -6.71
CA VAL A 710 -28.74 -18.95 -7.47
C VAL A 710 -29.73 -19.78 -6.66
N TYR A 711 -29.75 -19.64 -5.34
CA TYR A 711 -30.68 -20.29 -4.44
C TYR A 711 -30.89 -19.44 -3.20
N GLU A 712 -32.14 -19.32 -2.74
CA GLU A 712 -32.48 -18.69 -1.48
C GLU A 712 -33.59 -19.48 -0.76
N ASN A 713 -33.52 -19.61 0.56
CA ASN A 713 -34.57 -20.19 1.36
C ASN A 713 -34.52 -19.67 2.80
N ALA A 714 -35.66 -19.24 3.33
CA ALA A 714 -35.79 -18.74 4.69
C ALA A 714 -36.09 -19.83 5.73
N TYR A 715 -36.46 -21.05 5.26
CA TYR A 715 -36.81 -22.19 6.08
C TYR A 715 -36.04 -23.44 5.63
N TYR A 716 -34.73 -23.27 5.50
CA TYR A 716 -33.83 -24.30 4.98
C TYR A 716 -33.83 -25.53 5.85
N GLN A 717 -33.79 -26.72 5.22
CA GLN A 717 -33.91 -28.05 5.85
C GLN A 717 -35.24 -28.30 6.55
N GLN A 718 -36.26 -27.43 6.36
CA GLN A 718 -37.64 -27.69 6.83
C GLN A 718 -38.52 -27.98 5.60
N ASN A 719 -39.51 -28.86 5.80
CA ASN A 719 -40.47 -29.23 4.76
C ASN A 719 -39.86 -29.72 3.43
N GLY A 720 -38.67 -30.37 3.51
CA GLY A 720 -37.97 -30.86 2.34
C GLY A 720 -37.17 -29.80 1.58
N ALA A 721 -37.12 -28.56 2.04
CA ALA A 721 -36.34 -27.48 1.44
C ALA A 721 -34.84 -27.69 1.63
N ALA A 722 -34.14 -28.08 0.55
CA ALA A 722 -32.70 -28.32 0.58
C ALA A 722 -32.09 -27.96 -0.78
N PHE A 723 -30.88 -27.41 -0.76
CA PHE A 723 -30.13 -27.15 -2.00
C PHE A 723 -29.49 -28.44 -2.50
N ARG A 724 -29.91 -28.88 -3.67
CA ARG A 724 -29.46 -30.12 -4.35
C ARG A 724 -28.84 -29.83 -5.71
N GLY A 725 -28.28 -28.62 -5.89
CA GLY A 725 -27.68 -28.20 -7.16
C GLY A 725 -28.66 -27.64 -8.20
N TYR A 726 -29.88 -27.27 -7.78
CA TYR A 726 -30.87 -26.62 -8.63
C TYR A 726 -31.20 -25.22 -8.16
N THR A 727 -31.35 -24.28 -9.11
CA THR A 727 -31.77 -22.92 -8.78
C THR A 727 -33.24 -22.85 -8.42
N ASN A 728 -33.60 -21.98 -7.47
CA ASN A 728 -35.00 -21.64 -7.17
C ASN A 728 -35.32 -20.14 -7.36
N VAL A 729 -34.34 -19.34 -7.82
CA VAL A 729 -34.51 -17.92 -8.08
C VAL A 729 -34.63 -17.63 -9.58
N LYS A 730 -35.32 -16.54 -9.93
CA LYS A 730 -35.45 -16.07 -11.32
C LYS A 730 -34.32 -15.07 -11.59
N GLY A 731 -33.67 -15.14 -12.75
CA GLY A 731 -32.76 -14.09 -13.23
C GLY A 731 -31.35 -14.53 -13.63
N VAL A 732 -30.83 -15.65 -13.12
CA VAL A 732 -29.49 -16.17 -13.49
C VAL A 732 -29.58 -17.37 -14.42
N VAL A 733 -30.48 -18.30 -14.07
CA VAL A 733 -30.87 -19.47 -14.84
C VAL A 733 -32.36 -19.65 -14.62
N ALA A 734 -33.11 -20.25 -15.57
CA ALA A 734 -34.54 -20.50 -15.33
C ALA A 734 -34.73 -21.31 -14.02
N SER A 735 -35.66 -20.86 -13.16
CA SER A 735 -35.95 -21.50 -11.87
C SER A 735 -36.19 -23.00 -12.02
N GLY A 736 -35.61 -23.82 -11.19
CA GLY A 736 -35.69 -25.30 -11.24
C GLY A 736 -34.66 -25.97 -12.13
N LYS A 737 -33.79 -25.23 -12.83
CA LYS A 737 -32.70 -25.83 -13.62
C LYS A 737 -31.48 -26.20 -12.80
N ARG A 738 -30.81 -27.26 -13.25
CA ARG A 738 -29.53 -27.73 -12.67
C ARG A 738 -28.46 -26.68 -12.91
N LEU A 739 -27.71 -26.37 -11.85
CA LEU A 739 -26.57 -25.52 -11.87
C LEU A 739 -25.31 -26.25 -12.36
N PRO A 740 -24.36 -25.58 -13.02
CA PRO A 740 -23.08 -26.16 -13.41
C PRO A 740 -22.29 -26.67 -12.22
N SER A 741 -21.47 -27.71 -12.41
CA SER A 741 -20.51 -28.13 -11.40
C SER A 741 -19.47 -27.02 -11.20
N GLY A 742 -19.14 -26.73 -9.93
CA GLY A 742 -18.21 -25.66 -9.59
C GLY A 742 -18.33 -25.21 -8.14
N THR A 743 -17.61 -24.15 -7.80
CA THR A 743 -17.64 -23.53 -6.48
C THR A 743 -18.75 -22.49 -6.40
N TYR A 744 -19.56 -22.59 -5.37
CA TYR A 744 -20.62 -21.66 -5.01
C TYR A 744 -20.32 -21.08 -3.62
N PHE A 745 -20.79 -19.86 -3.37
CA PHE A 745 -20.64 -19.21 -2.08
C PHE A 745 -21.98 -19.20 -1.35
N TYR A 746 -21.96 -19.33 -0.03
CA TYR A 746 -23.20 -19.27 0.75
C TYR A 746 -23.12 -18.24 1.89
N ILE A 747 -24.28 -17.71 2.23
CA ILE A 747 -24.55 -17.00 3.48
C ILE A 747 -25.63 -17.79 4.23
N LEU A 748 -25.29 -18.24 5.43
CA LEU A 748 -26.15 -19.04 6.29
C LEU A 748 -26.41 -18.25 7.57
N SER A 749 -27.70 -17.96 7.85
CA SER A 749 -28.13 -17.34 9.11
C SER A 749 -28.99 -18.33 9.90
N TYR A 750 -28.66 -18.56 11.16
CA TYR A 750 -29.30 -19.54 12.04
C TYR A 750 -29.24 -19.07 13.51
N ILE A 751 -30.00 -19.72 14.40
CA ILE A 751 -29.86 -19.51 15.84
C ILE A 751 -29.08 -20.66 16.46
N HIS A 752 -28.07 -20.32 17.25
CA HIS A 752 -27.29 -21.28 18.04
C HIS A 752 -27.14 -20.75 19.46
N ASN A 753 -27.45 -21.55 20.44
CA ASN A 753 -27.45 -21.16 21.87
C ASN A 753 -28.24 -19.85 22.15
N GLY A 754 -29.38 -19.69 21.47
CA GLY A 754 -30.26 -18.51 21.64
C GLY A 754 -29.75 -17.23 21.02
N LYS A 755 -28.61 -17.26 20.26
CA LYS A 755 -28.07 -16.11 19.52
C LYS A 755 -28.16 -16.32 18.02
N GLN A 756 -28.54 -15.28 17.30
CA GLN A 756 -28.51 -15.29 15.84
C GLN A 756 -27.06 -15.19 15.36
N GLU A 757 -26.65 -16.15 14.56
CA GLU A 757 -25.33 -16.23 13.95
C GLU A 757 -25.43 -16.23 12.42
N THR A 758 -24.37 -15.77 11.78
CA THR A 758 -24.25 -15.79 10.32
C THR A 758 -22.90 -16.39 9.94
N LYS A 759 -22.94 -17.49 9.17
CA LYS A 759 -21.73 -18.06 8.57
C LYS A 759 -21.71 -17.82 7.06
N LYS A 760 -20.55 -17.50 6.54
CA LYS A 760 -20.27 -17.39 5.11
C LYS A 760 -19.22 -18.42 4.75
N GLY A 761 -19.35 -19.01 3.58
CA GLY A 761 -18.39 -20.00 3.12
C GLY A 761 -18.64 -20.36 1.66
N TYR A 762 -17.99 -21.42 1.24
CA TYR A 762 -18.16 -21.97 -0.11
C TYR A 762 -18.64 -23.43 -0.03
N LEU A 763 -19.35 -23.86 -1.05
CA LEU A 763 -19.69 -25.25 -1.30
C LEU A 763 -19.24 -25.63 -2.72
N TYR A 764 -18.98 -26.91 -2.91
CA TYR A 764 -18.62 -27.46 -4.20
C TYR A 764 -19.76 -28.30 -4.73
N LEU A 765 -20.26 -27.95 -5.92
CA LEU A 765 -21.31 -28.69 -6.63
C LEU A 765 -20.65 -29.57 -7.71
N LYS A 766 -20.94 -30.89 -7.69
CA LYS A 766 -20.43 -31.84 -8.66
C LYS A 766 -21.52 -32.29 -9.63
#